data_6379ba496d1d70e61d883818bd05bf3a
#
_entry.id   6379ba496d1d70e61d883818bd05bf3a
#
_cell.length_a   1.000
_cell.length_b   1.000
_cell.length_c   1.000
_cell.angle_alpha   90.00
_cell.angle_beta   90.00
_cell.angle_gamma   90.00
#
_symmetry.space_group_name_H-M   'P 1'
#
loop_
_entity.id
_entity.type
_entity.pdbx_description
1 polymer ?
#
loop_
_entity_poly.entity_id
_entity_poly.type
_entity_poly.pdbx_seq_one_letter_code
_entity_poly.pdbx_strand_id
1 'polypeptide(L)'
;ELTRFGRFFQGRRVHQAMVTSLNEDNESVTVEWIENGDTKGKEIDLDSIFALNADLAPDEELAQSPETPPPPVSNSMKVNKIPNKNRRTVAPPKSETPVRDNRVVGTTRARPSQQTEQAPAAPPAPPIQHQTLQQQNARRKSNCVKEVEKLQEKRERRRMQQQELREKRAQDVDATTPNYEIMCMIRDFRASLDYRPLTTADLIEDHRICVCVRARPLNKKELSVKDLDVITIPSKDVVMVHEPKQKVDLTRYLENQTFRFDYAFDDSSTNEMVYRFTARPLVETIFERGMATCFAYGQTGSGKTHTMGGDFSGKNQDCSKGIYALAARDVFLMLKKPNYKKLDLQVYATFFEIYSGKVFDLLNRKAKLRVLEDGKQQVQVVGLQEREVRCTEDVLKLIEVGNSCRTSGQTSANAHSSRSHAVFQIILRRRGKMHGKFSLIDLAGNERGADTSSADRQTRLEGAEINKSLLALKECIRALGRNKPHTPFRASKLTQVLRDSFIGENSRTCMIATISPGMASCENTLNTLRYANRVKELSVDPSVVTEGRMGCHSVSQLDVLEAQWGVGSSPQRDDLKLLCEQNEEEVSPQLFTFHEAVSQLVEMEEQVLEDHRAVFQESIRWLEDEKVLIEMTEEVDYDVDSYATQLEQILDQKIEVLTELRDKVKAFRSTLQEEEQASKQINPKRPRPL
;
A
#
# COMPACT_ATOMS: atom_id res chain seq x y z
N GLU A 1 3.92 -32.86 -21.92
CA GLU A 1 3.69 -31.55 -21.29
C GLU A 1 2.29 -30.98 -21.62
N LEU A 2 1.23 -31.75 -21.33
CA LEU A 2 -0.17 -31.46 -21.69
C LEU A 2 -0.97 -30.98 -20.49
N THR A 3 -0.53 -29.93 -19.79
CA THR A 3 -1.30 -29.34 -18.70
C THR A 3 -1.26 -27.81 -18.77
N ARG A 4 -1.82 -27.25 -19.86
CA ARG A 4 -2.07 -25.81 -19.94
C ARG A 4 -3.58 -25.53 -19.79
N PHE A 5 -3.93 -24.58 -18.94
CA PHE A 5 -5.29 -24.07 -18.82
C PHE A 5 -5.60 -23.22 -20.04
N GLY A 6 -6.64 -23.60 -20.81
CA GLY A 6 -7.15 -22.85 -21.94
C GLY A 6 -8.51 -22.20 -21.64
N ARG A 7 -8.91 -21.26 -22.49
CA ARG A 7 -10.27 -20.65 -22.47
C ARG A 7 -11.05 -21.19 -23.64
N PHE A 8 -12.35 -21.43 -23.44
CA PHE A 8 -13.25 -21.85 -24.53
C PHE A 8 -14.66 -21.30 -24.35
N PHE A 9 -15.44 -21.27 -25.42
CA PHE A 9 -16.82 -20.83 -25.39
C PHE A 9 -17.79 -22.00 -25.20
N GLN A 10 -18.72 -21.81 -24.23
CA GLN A 10 -19.93 -22.63 -24.15
C GLN A 10 -21.17 -21.72 -24.13
N GLY A 11 -21.87 -21.66 -25.25
CA GLY A 11 -22.96 -20.72 -25.46
C GLY A 11 -22.48 -19.27 -25.46
N ARG A 12 -22.93 -18.48 -24.47
CA ARG A 12 -22.53 -17.05 -24.32
C ARG A 12 -21.48 -16.80 -23.22
N ARG A 13 -20.87 -17.84 -22.67
CA ARG A 13 -19.90 -17.71 -21.56
C ARG A 13 -18.55 -18.30 -21.96
N VAL A 14 -17.49 -17.67 -21.47
CA VAL A 14 -16.11 -18.16 -21.57
C VAL A 14 -15.78 -18.91 -20.30
N HIS A 15 -15.35 -20.16 -20.42
CA HIS A 15 -14.92 -21.01 -19.32
C HIS A 15 -13.40 -21.22 -19.38
N GLN A 16 -12.80 -21.33 -18.21
CA GLN A 16 -11.42 -21.77 -18.08
C GLN A 16 -11.43 -23.28 -17.87
N ALA A 17 -10.73 -24.02 -18.71
CA ALA A 17 -10.69 -25.48 -18.67
C ALA A 17 -9.27 -26.01 -18.83
N MET A 18 -9.10 -27.24 -18.42
CA MET A 18 -7.86 -27.98 -18.57
C MET A 18 -7.96 -28.88 -19.80
N VAL A 19 -6.94 -28.86 -20.66
CA VAL A 19 -6.82 -29.78 -21.79
C VAL A 19 -6.39 -31.13 -21.28
N THR A 20 -7.18 -32.17 -21.53
CA THR A 20 -6.94 -33.54 -21.07
C THR A 20 -6.44 -34.47 -22.14
N SER A 21 -6.81 -34.27 -23.40
CA SER A 21 -6.30 -35.04 -24.51
C SER A 21 -6.30 -34.22 -25.82
N LEU A 22 -5.39 -34.54 -26.74
CA LEU A 22 -5.31 -34.02 -28.08
C LEU A 22 -5.67 -35.16 -29.06
N ASN A 23 -6.55 -34.90 -30.01
CA ASN A 23 -6.90 -35.79 -31.08
C ASN A 23 -6.33 -35.20 -32.38
N GLU A 24 -5.20 -35.75 -32.86
CA GLU A 24 -4.49 -35.26 -34.03
C GLU A 24 -5.25 -35.57 -35.34
N ASP A 25 -6.07 -36.63 -35.36
CA ASP A 25 -6.81 -37.05 -36.54
C ASP A 25 -7.98 -36.12 -36.89
N ASN A 26 -8.57 -35.48 -35.85
CA ASN A 26 -9.73 -34.58 -35.99
C ASN A 26 -9.39 -33.12 -35.69
N GLU A 27 -8.13 -32.78 -35.50
CA GLU A 27 -7.68 -31.44 -35.10
C GLU A 27 -8.50 -30.85 -33.95
N SER A 28 -8.76 -31.70 -32.94
CA SER A 28 -9.60 -31.34 -31.77
C SER A 28 -8.92 -31.68 -30.46
N VAL A 29 -9.34 -30.99 -29.39
CA VAL A 29 -8.88 -31.26 -28.02
C VAL A 29 -10.05 -31.49 -27.10
N THR A 30 -9.88 -32.41 -26.14
CA THR A 30 -10.83 -32.61 -25.07
C THR A 30 -10.45 -31.69 -23.92
N VAL A 31 -11.40 -30.85 -23.50
CA VAL A 31 -11.25 -29.93 -22.37
C VAL A 31 -12.18 -30.32 -21.24
N GLU A 32 -11.69 -30.21 -19.99
CA GLU A 32 -12.49 -30.47 -18.80
C GLU A 32 -12.52 -29.24 -17.89
N TRP A 33 -13.70 -28.93 -17.35
CA TRP A 33 -13.92 -27.84 -16.43
C TRP A 33 -14.87 -28.24 -15.31
N ILE A 34 -14.85 -27.50 -14.22
CA ILE A 34 -15.75 -27.71 -13.09
C ILE A 34 -16.89 -26.69 -13.14
N GLU A 35 -18.12 -27.14 -13.20
CA GLU A 35 -19.30 -26.31 -13.15
C GLU A 35 -20.26 -26.84 -12.07
N ASN A 36 -20.59 -26.02 -11.09
CA ASN A 36 -21.45 -26.36 -9.94
C ASN A 36 -20.99 -27.58 -9.12
N GLY A 37 -19.68 -27.86 -9.11
CA GLY A 37 -19.11 -29.00 -8.38
C GLY A 37 -18.98 -30.29 -9.18
N ASP A 38 -19.50 -30.34 -10.41
CA ASP A 38 -19.38 -31.48 -11.33
C ASP A 38 -18.31 -31.22 -12.39
N THR A 39 -17.52 -32.23 -12.71
CA THR A 39 -16.54 -32.17 -13.81
C THR A 39 -17.28 -32.44 -15.12
N LYS A 40 -17.21 -31.49 -16.06
CA LYS A 40 -17.76 -31.62 -17.41
C LYS A 40 -16.62 -31.64 -18.41
N GLY A 41 -16.72 -32.47 -19.43
CA GLY A 41 -15.78 -32.56 -20.53
C GLY A 41 -16.45 -32.28 -21.88
N LYS A 42 -15.71 -31.68 -22.81
CA LYS A 42 -16.18 -31.45 -24.17
C LYS A 42 -14.99 -31.47 -25.13
N GLU A 43 -15.21 -32.02 -26.32
CA GLU A 43 -14.27 -31.95 -27.43
C GLU A 43 -14.53 -30.66 -28.23
N ILE A 44 -13.46 -29.91 -28.55
CA ILE A 44 -13.48 -28.59 -29.21
C ILE A 44 -12.39 -28.57 -30.25
N ASP A 45 -12.68 -27.96 -31.40
CA ASP A 45 -11.71 -27.79 -32.47
C ASP A 45 -10.55 -26.84 -32.06
N LEU A 46 -9.36 -27.09 -32.61
CA LEU A 46 -8.15 -26.33 -32.28
C LEU A 46 -8.26 -24.86 -32.69
N ASP A 47 -8.90 -24.53 -33.81
CA ASP A 47 -9.07 -23.17 -34.27
C ASP A 47 -9.86 -22.31 -33.30
N SER A 48 -10.95 -22.87 -32.74
CA SER A 48 -11.75 -22.21 -31.73
C SER A 48 -10.97 -21.97 -30.42
N ILE A 49 -10.01 -22.82 -30.12
CA ILE A 49 -9.16 -22.62 -28.93
C ILE A 49 -8.09 -21.58 -29.18
N PHE A 50 -7.42 -21.60 -30.33
CA PHE A 50 -6.41 -20.62 -30.71
C PHE A 50 -7.00 -19.22 -30.87
N ALA A 51 -8.22 -19.09 -31.36
CA ALA A 51 -8.93 -17.80 -31.41
C ALA A 51 -9.12 -17.13 -30.05
N LEU A 52 -9.20 -17.92 -28.98
CA LEU A 52 -9.37 -17.40 -27.60
C LEU A 52 -8.09 -17.39 -26.77
N ASN A 53 -7.03 -18.03 -27.27
CA ASN A 53 -5.75 -18.20 -26.58
C ASN A 53 -4.63 -17.97 -27.61
N ALA A 54 -4.49 -16.75 -28.08
CA ALA A 54 -3.51 -16.38 -29.10
C ALA A 54 -2.05 -16.76 -28.74
N ASP A 55 -1.75 -16.81 -27.43
CA ASP A 55 -0.43 -17.20 -26.91
C ASP A 55 -0.10 -18.70 -27.08
N LEU A 56 -1.07 -19.52 -27.52
CA LEU A 56 -0.91 -20.95 -27.72
C LEU A 56 -0.84 -21.33 -29.21
N ALA A 57 -1.09 -20.39 -30.13
CA ALA A 57 -0.98 -20.62 -31.55
C ALA A 57 0.50 -20.82 -31.93
N PRO A 58 0.83 -21.77 -32.87
CA PRO A 58 2.17 -21.91 -33.39
C PRO A 58 2.58 -20.66 -34.16
N ASP A 59 3.82 -20.21 -34.00
CA ASP A 59 4.39 -19.13 -34.85
C ASP A 59 4.45 -19.57 -36.30
N GLU A 60 3.65 -18.94 -37.14
CA GLU A 60 3.76 -19.12 -38.63
C GLU A 60 5.04 -18.43 -39.11
N GLU A 61 6.02 -19.20 -39.57
CA GLU A 61 7.17 -18.72 -40.32
C GLU A 61 6.68 -18.03 -41.60
N LEU A 62 6.86 -16.71 -41.66
CA LEU A 62 6.56 -15.87 -42.83
C LEU A 62 7.40 -16.26 -44.07
N ALA A 63 6.82 -17.02 -44.98
CA ALA A 63 7.31 -17.15 -46.36
C ALA A 63 6.97 -15.87 -47.13
N GLN A 64 8.02 -15.17 -47.58
CA GLN A 64 7.92 -13.97 -48.42
C GLN A 64 7.35 -14.31 -49.79
N SER A 65 6.35 -13.56 -50.27
CA SER A 65 5.99 -13.42 -51.67
C SER A 65 5.33 -12.06 -51.98
N PRO A 66 5.34 -11.60 -53.24
CA PRO A 66 5.74 -10.23 -53.57
C PRO A 66 4.60 -9.23 -53.75
N GLU A 67 5.03 -7.96 -53.73
CA GLU A 67 4.26 -6.71 -53.85
C GLU A 67 3.24 -6.66 -55.01
N THR A 68 2.05 -6.12 -54.69
CA THR A 68 1.17 -5.45 -55.65
C THR A 68 0.67 -4.11 -55.08
N PRO A 69 0.49 -3.08 -55.90
CA PRO A 69 0.40 -1.67 -55.49
C PRO A 69 -1.00 -1.24 -55.04
N PRO A 70 -1.11 -0.11 -54.30
CA PRO A 70 -2.35 0.34 -53.66
C PRO A 70 -3.28 1.09 -54.65
N PRO A 71 -4.61 1.00 -54.51
CA PRO A 71 -5.56 1.84 -55.24
C PRO A 71 -5.82 3.20 -54.58
N PRO A 72 -6.33 4.18 -55.31
CA PRO A 72 -6.20 5.61 -54.97
C PRO A 72 -7.27 6.16 -54.08
N VAL A 73 -6.86 7.25 -53.44
CA VAL A 73 -7.64 8.14 -52.56
C VAL A 73 -8.85 8.75 -53.27
N SER A 74 -10.02 8.74 -52.67
CA SER A 74 -11.08 9.67 -53.03
C SER A 74 -11.54 10.47 -51.80
N ASN A 75 -11.29 11.77 -51.93
CA ASN A 75 -11.82 12.83 -51.08
C ASN A 75 -13.35 12.95 -51.20
N SER A 76 -14.06 13.10 -50.12
CA SER A 76 -15.20 14.03 -50.09
C SER A 76 -15.47 14.60 -48.73
N MET A 77 -15.28 15.90 -48.62
CA MET A 77 -15.78 16.78 -47.54
C MET A 77 -17.33 16.83 -47.49
N LYS A 78 -17.86 17.01 -46.32
CA LYS A 78 -18.96 17.94 -45.94
C LYS A 78 -19.22 17.76 -44.43
N VAL A 79 -18.85 18.68 -43.62
CA VAL A 79 -19.36 19.97 -43.12
C VAL A 79 -20.85 20.00 -42.65
N ASN A 80 -20.94 20.43 -41.38
CA ASN A 80 -22.08 21.03 -40.68
C ASN A 80 -23.09 20.10 -39.98
N LYS A 81 -23.57 20.37 -38.79
CA LYS A 81 -23.74 21.51 -37.89
C LYS A 81 -24.29 21.01 -36.56
N ILE A 82 -23.84 21.63 -35.47
CA ILE A 82 -24.54 21.65 -34.17
C ILE A 82 -25.79 22.57 -34.32
N PRO A 83 -26.89 22.27 -33.60
CA PRO A 83 -27.21 23.19 -32.54
C PRO A 83 -27.75 22.59 -31.25
N ASN A 84 -27.32 23.22 -30.19
CA ASN A 84 -27.79 23.30 -28.85
C ASN A 84 -29.31 23.63 -28.75
N LYS A 85 -30.05 23.02 -27.79
CA LYS A 85 -30.99 23.74 -26.91
C LYS A 85 -31.64 22.87 -25.85
N ASN A 86 -31.36 23.29 -24.63
CA ASN A 86 -32.17 23.29 -23.40
C ASN A 86 -33.66 22.91 -23.47
N ARG A 87 -34.10 22.14 -22.48
CA ARG A 87 -35.13 22.48 -21.47
C ARG A 87 -35.54 21.23 -20.70
N ARG A 88 -35.24 21.22 -19.43
CA ARG A 88 -36.03 21.52 -18.23
C ARG A 88 -37.36 20.75 -18.08
N THR A 89 -37.39 20.05 -16.92
CA THR A 89 -38.46 19.87 -15.92
C THR A 89 -39.45 18.74 -16.24
N VAL A 90 -39.77 17.85 -15.32
CA VAL A 90 -40.43 17.88 -14.02
C VAL A 90 -40.65 16.45 -13.58
N ALA A 91 -40.41 16.05 -12.36
CA ALA A 91 -41.03 14.97 -11.61
C ALA A 91 -42.16 15.60 -10.77
N PRO A 92 -42.93 14.88 -10.00
CA PRO A 92 -43.60 13.57 -10.06
C PRO A 92 -45.15 13.76 -10.01
N PRO A 93 -46.04 12.85 -9.66
CA PRO A 93 -46.27 12.46 -8.28
C PRO A 93 -46.71 10.98 -8.02
N LYS A 94 -46.67 10.69 -6.74
CA LYS A 94 -47.22 9.54 -6.02
C LYS A 94 -48.74 9.42 -6.15
N SER A 95 -49.26 8.17 -6.03
CA SER A 95 -50.38 7.79 -5.20
C SER A 95 -50.57 6.28 -5.38
N GLU A 96 -50.42 5.57 -4.31
CA GLU A 96 -51.42 5.07 -3.38
C GLU A 96 -52.10 3.77 -3.82
N THR A 97 -51.85 2.77 -2.97
CA THR A 97 -52.60 1.50 -2.83
C THR A 97 -54.11 1.74 -2.64
N PRO A 98 -54.99 0.76 -2.92
CA PRO A 98 -55.39 -0.17 -1.86
C PRO A 98 -55.72 -1.63 -2.29
N VAL A 99 -55.35 -2.51 -1.40
CA VAL A 99 -56.07 -3.60 -0.70
C VAL A 99 -57.35 -4.18 -1.30
N ARG A 100 -57.42 -5.52 -1.21
CA ARG A 100 -58.55 -6.46 -1.12
C ARG A 100 -58.87 -7.27 -2.36
N ASP A 101 -58.76 -8.44 -2.17
CA ASP A 101 -59.51 -9.58 -1.63
C ASP A 101 -60.02 -10.56 -2.68
N ASN A 102 -59.72 -11.79 -2.40
CA ASN A 102 -60.58 -12.97 -2.46
C ASN A 102 -60.94 -13.68 -3.76
N ARG A 103 -60.71 -14.94 -3.60
CA ARG A 103 -61.44 -16.12 -4.03
C ARG A 103 -61.10 -16.73 -5.39
N VAL A 104 -60.48 -17.88 -5.27
CA VAL A 104 -61.02 -19.25 -5.10
C VAL A 104 -61.57 -19.82 -6.40
N VAL A 105 -61.34 -21.12 -6.53
CA VAL A 105 -61.88 -22.16 -7.39
C VAL A 105 -60.92 -22.50 -8.54
N GLY A 106 -60.31 -23.60 -8.48
CA GLY A 106 -60.66 -25.02 -8.43
C GLY A 106 -60.48 -25.54 -9.83
N THR A 107 -59.99 -26.62 -10.05
CA THR A 107 -60.35 -28.01 -9.89
C THR A 107 -59.36 -28.90 -10.59
N THR A 108 -58.80 -29.83 -9.87
CA THR A 108 -58.98 -31.28 -10.00
C THR A 108 -58.57 -31.91 -11.32
N ARG A 109 -57.78 -32.96 -11.33
CA ARG A 109 -58.07 -34.37 -11.10
C ARG A 109 -56.86 -35.22 -11.35
N ALA A 110 -56.44 -36.12 -10.64
CA ALA A 110 -56.90 -37.20 -9.86
C ALA A 110 -56.12 -38.47 -10.23
N ARG A 111 -55.65 -39.07 -9.19
CA ARG A 111 -55.20 -40.46 -9.05
C ARG A 111 -56.36 -41.41 -9.42
N PRO A 112 -56.12 -42.70 -9.71
CA PRO A 112 -56.38 -43.65 -8.64
C PRO A 112 -55.36 -44.80 -8.52
N SER A 113 -55.25 -45.19 -7.28
CA SER A 113 -54.80 -46.49 -6.77
C SER A 113 -55.94 -47.50 -6.89
N GLN A 114 -55.60 -48.76 -7.04
CA GLN A 114 -56.38 -49.83 -6.40
C GLN A 114 -55.47 -51.04 -6.11
N GLN A 115 -55.58 -51.38 -4.85
CA GLN A 115 -55.29 -52.65 -4.21
C GLN A 115 -56.16 -53.78 -4.78
N THR A 116 -55.65 -54.97 -4.71
CA THR A 116 -56.42 -56.09 -4.06
C THR A 116 -55.53 -57.28 -3.70
N GLU A 117 -55.79 -57.74 -2.50
CA GLU A 117 -55.28 -58.88 -1.79
C GLU A 117 -55.59 -60.21 -2.50
N GLN A 118 -54.82 -61.25 -2.31
CA GLN A 118 -55.22 -62.48 -1.56
C GLN A 118 -54.19 -63.60 -1.69
N ALA A 119 -53.75 -64.10 -0.57
CA ALA A 119 -53.09 -65.38 -0.39
C ALA A 119 -54.15 -66.48 -0.28
N PRO A 120 -53.95 -67.78 -0.07
CA PRO A 120 -52.72 -68.59 0.02
C PRO A 120 -52.75 -69.95 -0.68
N ALA A 121 -51.72 -70.71 -0.73
CA ALA A 121 -51.66 -72.17 -0.49
C ALA A 121 -50.28 -72.79 -0.74
N ALA A 122 -49.80 -73.54 0.22
CA ALA A 122 -48.60 -74.42 0.17
C ALA A 122 -49.01 -75.88 -0.20
N PRO A 123 -48.06 -76.84 -0.14
CA PRO A 123 -46.83 -77.12 -0.87
C PRO A 123 -46.94 -78.44 -1.68
N PRO A 124 -45.93 -79.03 -2.27
CA PRO A 124 -45.01 -79.99 -1.63
C PRO A 124 -43.56 -80.00 -2.17
N ALA A 125 -42.68 -80.54 -1.33
CA ALA A 125 -41.25 -80.79 -1.49
C ALA A 125 -40.96 -82.06 -2.31
N PRO A 126 -39.65 -82.54 -2.32
CA PRO A 126 -38.48 -82.11 -3.10
C PRO A 126 -38.05 -83.24 -4.07
N PRO A 127 -36.94 -83.18 -4.81
CA PRO A 127 -35.61 -83.60 -4.28
C PRO A 127 -34.32 -83.05 -5.03
N ILE A 128 -33.27 -83.17 -4.27
CA ILE A 128 -31.92 -83.58 -4.62
C ILE A 128 -30.91 -82.63 -5.27
N GLN A 129 -29.96 -82.23 -4.43
CA GLN A 129 -28.48 -82.22 -4.62
C GLN A 129 -27.89 -81.63 -5.88
N HIS A 130 -27.33 -80.38 -5.74
CA HIS A 130 -25.94 -80.10 -6.14
C HIS A 130 -25.31 -79.11 -5.17
N GLN A 131 -24.93 -79.59 -4.02
CA GLN A 131 -23.79 -79.01 -3.27
C GLN A 131 -22.50 -79.45 -3.98
N THR A 132 -21.65 -78.50 -4.09
CA THR A 132 -20.22 -78.56 -4.46
C THR A 132 -19.96 -77.74 -5.72
N LEU A 133 -19.52 -76.47 -5.49
CA LEU A 133 -18.46 -75.73 -6.26
C LEU A 133 -18.35 -74.22 -5.92
N GLN A 134 -18.94 -73.78 -4.79
CA GLN A 134 -18.73 -72.39 -4.36
C GLN A 134 -17.83 -72.18 -3.13
N GLN A 135 -17.15 -73.22 -2.63
CA GLN A 135 -16.29 -73.11 -1.46
C GLN A 135 -14.77 -73.14 -1.73
N GLN A 136 -14.27 -72.98 -2.95
CA GLN A 136 -12.85 -73.04 -3.22
C GLN A 136 -12.21 -71.83 -3.91
N ASN A 137 -12.85 -70.67 -3.93
CA ASN A 137 -12.26 -69.45 -4.45
C ASN A 137 -12.14 -68.31 -3.42
N ALA A 138 -11.99 -68.61 -2.15
CA ALA A 138 -11.42 -67.67 -1.18
C ALA A 138 -9.90 -67.66 -1.39
N ARG A 139 -9.44 -67.11 -2.55
CA ARG A 139 -8.03 -66.77 -2.78
C ARG A 139 -7.60 -65.81 -1.67
N ARG A 140 -6.58 -66.21 -0.90
CA ARG A 140 -5.92 -65.40 0.11
C ARG A 140 -5.60 -64.01 -0.51
N LYS A 141 -6.40 -62.98 -0.14
CA LYS A 141 -6.11 -61.61 -0.53
C LYS A 141 -4.66 -61.29 -0.10
N SER A 142 -3.86 -60.78 -0.98
CA SER A 142 -2.47 -60.41 -0.69
C SER A 142 -2.43 -59.42 0.48
N ASN A 143 -1.38 -59.40 1.26
CA ASN A 143 -1.24 -58.46 2.40
C ASN A 143 -1.41 -56.99 1.96
N CYS A 144 -0.98 -56.66 0.75
CA CYS A 144 -1.21 -55.32 0.13
C CYS A 144 -2.69 -54.97 -0.04
N VAL A 145 -3.52 -55.92 -0.50
CA VAL A 145 -4.96 -55.70 -0.67
C VAL A 145 -5.63 -55.50 0.70
N LYS A 146 -5.22 -56.24 1.72
CA LYS A 146 -5.72 -56.06 3.10
C LYS A 146 -5.29 -54.71 3.71
N GLU A 147 -4.10 -54.23 3.39
CA GLU A 147 -3.65 -52.88 3.83
C GLU A 147 -4.40 -51.75 3.09
N VAL A 148 -4.65 -51.90 1.80
CA VAL A 148 -5.43 -50.94 1.02
C VAL A 148 -6.89 -50.90 1.54
N GLU A 149 -7.50 -52.07 1.81
CA GLU A 149 -8.84 -52.14 2.42
C GLU A 149 -8.86 -51.48 3.81
N LYS A 150 -7.86 -51.70 4.68
CA LYS A 150 -7.72 -51.04 5.97
C LYS A 150 -7.54 -49.51 5.83
N LEU A 151 -6.80 -49.05 4.83
CA LEU A 151 -6.62 -47.65 4.56
C LEU A 151 -7.90 -47.01 4.02
N GLN A 152 -8.67 -47.72 3.18
CA GLN A 152 -9.97 -47.27 2.72
C GLN A 152 -10.99 -47.20 3.87
N GLU A 153 -11.08 -48.23 4.69
CA GLU A 153 -11.92 -48.24 5.90
C GLU A 153 -11.57 -47.11 6.87
N LYS A 154 -10.28 -46.81 7.03
CA LYS A 154 -9.78 -45.72 7.87
C LYS A 154 -10.12 -44.33 7.25
N ARG A 155 -10.10 -44.23 5.92
CA ARG A 155 -10.55 -43.02 5.20
C ARG A 155 -12.05 -42.82 5.29
N GLU A 156 -12.85 -43.86 5.12
CA GLU A 156 -14.32 -43.82 5.24
C GLU A 156 -14.74 -43.49 6.67
N ARG A 157 -14.10 -44.11 7.68
CA ARG A 157 -14.37 -43.81 9.10
C ARG A 157 -14.03 -42.35 9.43
N ARG A 158 -12.93 -41.78 8.89
CA ARG A 158 -12.62 -40.36 9.01
C ARG A 158 -13.63 -39.49 8.30
N ARG A 159 -14.11 -39.87 7.10
CA ARG A 159 -15.16 -39.16 6.37
C ARG A 159 -16.46 -39.14 7.16
N MET A 160 -16.88 -40.26 7.67
CA MET A 160 -18.11 -40.39 8.50
C MET A 160 -18.00 -39.54 9.78
N GLN A 161 -16.86 -39.62 10.48
CA GLN A 161 -16.61 -38.78 11.65
C GLN A 161 -16.59 -37.28 11.34
N GLN A 162 -16.02 -36.89 10.22
CA GLN A 162 -16.03 -35.50 9.76
C GLN A 162 -17.44 -35.05 9.36
N GLN A 163 -18.22 -35.93 8.76
CA GLN A 163 -19.60 -35.63 8.38
C GLN A 163 -20.50 -35.52 9.62
N GLU A 164 -20.36 -36.41 10.58
CA GLU A 164 -21.08 -36.37 11.87
C GLU A 164 -20.71 -35.11 12.69
N LEU A 165 -19.45 -34.70 12.66
CA LEU A 165 -18.99 -33.45 13.27
C LEU A 165 -19.55 -32.21 12.55
N ARG A 166 -19.67 -32.28 11.21
CA ARG A 166 -20.31 -31.22 10.41
C ARG A 166 -21.80 -31.13 10.68
N GLU A 167 -22.48 -32.23 10.77
CA GLU A 167 -23.92 -32.29 11.07
C GLU A 167 -24.22 -31.80 12.49
N LYS A 168 -23.43 -32.22 13.50
CA LYS A 168 -23.55 -31.69 14.87
C LYS A 168 -23.24 -30.18 14.92
N ARG A 169 -22.23 -29.69 14.17
CA ARG A 169 -21.94 -28.28 14.06
C ARG A 169 -23.00 -27.51 13.29
N ALA A 170 -23.66 -28.11 12.30
CA ALA A 170 -24.76 -27.49 11.55
C ALA A 170 -26.05 -27.37 12.36
N GLN A 171 -26.24 -28.20 13.37
CA GLN A 171 -27.41 -28.14 14.28
C GLN A 171 -27.23 -27.07 15.38
N ASP A 172 -26.00 -26.71 15.75
CA ASP A 172 -25.71 -25.73 16.81
C ASP A 172 -25.50 -24.29 16.31
N VAL A 173 -25.69 -24.00 15.01
CA VAL A 173 -25.18 -22.77 14.42
C VAL A 173 -26.19 -22.11 13.50
N ASP A 174 -26.33 -20.81 13.75
CA ASP A 174 -26.84 -19.82 12.81
C ASP A 174 -26.00 -19.86 11.52
N ALA A 175 -26.45 -20.63 10.52
CA ALA A 175 -25.79 -20.86 9.22
C ALA A 175 -25.59 -19.54 8.41
N THR A 176 -25.94 -18.40 8.98
CA THR A 176 -25.83 -17.07 8.39
C THR A 176 -24.49 -16.38 8.64
N THR A 177 -23.60 -16.97 9.48
CA THR A 177 -22.30 -16.32 9.79
C THR A 177 -21.21 -16.79 8.83
N PRO A 178 -20.68 -15.94 7.94
CA PRO A 178 -19.58 -16.31 7.06
C PRO A 178 -18.34 -16.68 7.89
N ASN A 179 -17.60 -17.71 7.44
CA ASN A 179 -16.35 -18.18 8.08
C ASN A 179 -16.46 -18.66 9.53
N TYR A 180 -17.61 -19.23 9.91
CA TYR A 180 -17.86 -19.74 11.26
C TYR A 180 -16.79 -20.72 11.76
N GLU A 181 -16.32 -21.66 10.91
CA GLU A 181 -15.27 -22.62 11.28
C GLU A 181 -13.99 -21.90 11.75
N ILE A 182 -13.59 -20.84 11.03
CA ILE A 182 -12.42 -20.04 11.36
C ILE A 182 -12.65 -19.30 12.69
N MET A 183 -13.84 -18.71 12.86
CA MET A 183 -14.20 -18.04 14.10
C MET A 183 -14.12 -18.97 15.31
N CYS A 184 -14.62 -20.21 15.20
CA CYS A 184 -14.52 -21.19 16.26
C CYS A 184 -13.06 -21.56 16.56
N MET A 185 -12.24 -21.79 15.53
CA MET A 185 -10.81 -22.10 15.72
C MET A 185 -10.08 -20.97 16.43
N ILE A 186 -10.35 -19.70 16.08
CA ILE A 186 -9.75 -18.53 16.75
C ILE A 186 -10.21 -18.44 18.20
N ARG A 187 -11.52 -18.61 18.44
CA ARG A 187 -12.09 -18.60 19.81
C ARG A 187 -11.49 -19.67 20.69
N ASP A 188 -11.40 -20.91 20.19
CA ASP A 188 -10.83 -22.04 20.94
C ASP A 188 -9.35 -21.82 21.23
N PHE A 189 -8.61 -21.25 20.27
CA PHE A 189 -7.21 -20.88 20.49
C PHE A 189 -7.08 -19.77 21.54
N ARG A 190 -7.89 -18.69 21.45
CA ARG A 190 -7.91 -17.59 22.44
C ARG A 190 -8.22 -18.09 23.84
N ALA A 191 -9.12 -19.07 23.99
CA ALA A 191 -9.48 -19.65 25.27
C ALA A 191 -8.32 -20.42 25.94
N SER A 192 -7.30 -20.83 25.18
CA SER A 192 -6.11 -21.52 25.69
C SER A 192 -4.98 -20.59 26.14
N LEU A 193 -5.13 -19.26 25.96
CA LEU A 193 -4.09 -18.28 26.24
C LEU A 193 -4.28 -17.61 27.61
N ASP A 194 -3.17 -17.39 28.31
CA ASP A 194 -3.15 -16.53 29.49
C ASP A 194 -3.04 -15.06 29.08
N TYR A 195 -4.03 -14.24 29.48
CA TYR A 195 -4.09 -12.83 29.14
C TYR A 195 -3.45 -11.98 30.24
N ARG A 196 -2.39 -11.27 29.85
CA ARG A 196 -1.74 -10.22 30.67
C ARG A 196 -1.51 -8.96 29.84
N PRO A 197 -2.58 -8.23 29.48
CA PRO A 197 -2.47 -7.03 28.67
C PRO A 197 -1.64 -5.96 29.36
N LEU A 198 -1.10 -5.02 28.56
CA LEU A 198 -0.38 -3.86 29.08
C LEU A 198 -1.31 -2.98 29.92
N THR A 199 -0.82 -2.55 31.08
CA THR A 199 -1.56 -1.71 32.02
C THR A 199 -0.82 -0.40 32.29
N THR A 200 -1.52 0.60 32.81
CA THR A 200 -0.90 1.88 33.21
C THR A 200 0.07 1.76 34.41
N ALA A 201 0.07 0.61 35.10
CA ALA A 201 0.99 0.33 36.19
C ALA A 201 2.34 -0.24 35.72
N ASP A 202 2.43 -0.72 34.47
CA ASP A 202 3.65 -1.28 33.92
C ASP A 202 4.74 -0.21 33.79
N LEU A 203 5.99 -0.63 33.99
CA LEU A 203 7.15 0.23 33.87
C LEU A 203 7.42 0.60 32.42
N ILE A 204 7.86 1.84 32.23
CA ILE A 204 8.32 2.33 30.94
C ILE A 204 9.81 2.00 30.81
N GLU A 205 10.13 1.20 29.80
CA GLU A 205 11.50 0.81 29.50
C GLU A 205 12.15 1.89 28.61
N ASP A 206 13.44 2.13 28.78
CA ASP A 206 14.17 3.14 28.01
C ASP A 206 14.81 2.50 26.78
N HIS A 207 14.38 2.93 25.58
CA HIS A 207 14.86 2.44 24.31
C HIS A 207 15.39 3.59 23.44
N ARG A 208 16.49 3.37 22.75
CA ARG A 208 16.95 4.30 21.68
C ARG A 208 16.01 4.27 20.49
N ILE A 209 15.57 3.06 20.10
CA ILE A 209 14.53 2.83 19.11
C ILE A 209 13.45 1.97 19.76
N CYS A 210 12.27 2.55 19.96
CA CYS A 210 11.10 1.87 20.50
C CYS A 210 10.16 1.48 19.34
N VAL A 211 9.75 0.21 19.29
CA VAL A 211 8.84 -0.30 18.25
C VAL A 211 7.60 -0.88 18.93
N CYS A 212 6.46 -0.28 18.66
CA CYS A 212 5.19 -0.66 19.25
C CYS A 212 4.18 -1.05 18.18
N VAL A 213 3.19 -1.84 18.56
CA VAL A 213 2.05 -2.19 17.70
C VAL A 213 0.75 -1.75 18.38
N ARG A 214 -0.14 -1.17 17.59
CA ARG A 214 -1.50 -0.82 18.02
C ARG A 214 -2.53 -1.44 17.08
N ALA A 215 -3.40 -2.30 17.61
CA ALA A 215 -4.57 -2.78 16.91
C ALA A 215 -5.75 -1.81 17.12
N ARG A 216 -6.49 -1.47 16.05
CA ARG A 216 -7.76 -0.76 16.18
C ARG A 216 -8.92 -1.74 16.30
N PRO A 217 -10.09 -1.33 16.81
CA PRO A 217 -11.31 -2.14 16.73
C PRO A 217 -11.79 -2.31 15.27
N LEU A 218 -12.66 -3.32 15.04
CA LEU A 218 -13.38 -3.47 13.77
C LEU A 218 -14.20 -2.21 13.46
N ASN A 219 -14.09 -1.71 12.26
CA ASN A 219 -14.84 -0.53 11.83
C ASN A 219 -16.29 -0.89 11.42
N LYS A 220 -17.16 0.12 11.24
CA LYS A 220 -18.58 -0.08 10.90
C LYS A 220 -18.78 -0.87 9.61
N LYS A 221 -17.88 -0.73 8.62
CA LYS A 221 -17.97 -1.48 7.35
C LYS A 221 -17.60 -2.96 7.58
N GLU A 222 -16.51 -3.23 8.31
CA GLU A 222 -16.09 -4.58 8.66
C GLU A 222 -17.17 -5.30 9.50
N LEU A 223 -17.77 -4.61 10.47
CA LEU A 223 -18.91 -5.15 11.25
C LEU A 223 -20.14 -5.42 10.36
N SER A 224 -20.46 -4.56 9.38
CA SER A 224 -21.61 -4.74 8.50
C SER A 224 -21.47 -5.96 7.58
N VAL A 225 -20.24 -6.30 7.17
CA VAL A 225 -19.95 -7.50 6.37
C VAL A 225 -19.62 -8.73 7.23
N LYS A 226 -19.74 -8.60 8.57
CA LYS A 226 -19.39 -9.65 9.54
C LYS A 226 -17.94 -10.15 9.34
N ASP A 227 -16.99 -9.25 9.10
CA ASP A 227 -15.57 -9.59 8.99
C ASP A 227 -15.06 -10.13 10.34
N LEU A 228 -14.11 -11.06 10.30
CA LEU A 228 -13.58 -11.70 11.49
C LEU A 228 -12.35 -10.95 12.01
N ASP A 229 -12.29 -10.76 13.33
CA ASP A 229 -11.09 -10.32 14.01
C ASP A 229 -10.08 -11.45 14.12
N VAL A 230 -8.95 -11.31 13.41
CA VAL A 230 -7.86 -12.30 13.34
C VAL A 230 -6.64 -11.89 14.18
N ILE A 231 -6.75 -10.85 15.03
CA ILE A 231 -5.64 -10.36 15.85
C ILE A 231 -5.88 -10.71 17.31
N THR A 232 -4.84 -11.22 17.97
CA THR A 232 -4.85 -11.46 19.42
C THR A 232 -3.61 -10.85 20.06
N ILE A 233 -3.81 -10.06 21.11
CA ILE A 233 -2.74 -9.45 21.93
C ILE A 233 -2.84 -10.01 23.35
N PRO A 234 -2.15 -11.14 23.63
CA PRO A 234 -2.29 -11.80 24.91
C PRO A 234 -1.44 -11.16 26.01
N SER A 235 -0.39 -10.43 25.66
CA SER A 235 0.52 -9.81 26.65
C SER A 235 0.98 -8.42 26.22
N LYS A 236 1.70 -7.74 27.10
CA LYS A 236 2.20 -6.38 26.92
C LYS A 236 3.08 -6.18 25.66
N ASP A 237 3.64 -7.26 25.12
CA ASP A 237 4.68 -7.26 24.09
C ASP A 237 4.39 -8.21 22.90
N VAL A 238 3.35 -9.04 22.98
CA VAL A 238 3.05 -10.08 21.98
C VAL A 238 1.84 -9.73 21.12
N VAL A 239 1.98 -9.87 19.83
CA VAL A 239 0.90 -9.77 18.84
C VAL A 239 0.83 -11.08 18.07
N MET A 240 -0.34 -11.67 17.97
CA MET A 240 -0.60 -12.88 17.22
C MET A 240 -1.57 -12.61 16.09
N VAL A 241 -1.25 -13.13 14.91
CA VAL A 241 -2.12 -13.07 13.74
C VAL A 241 -2.56 -14.48 13.39
N HIS A 242 -3.86 -14.71 13.33
CA HIS A 242 -4.47 -15.98 12.95
C HIS A 242 -4.74 -15.98 11.44
N GLU A 243 -3.76 -16.39 10.65
CA GLU A 243 -3.88 -16.44 9.19
C GLU A 243 -4.68 -17.68 8.76
N PRO A 244 -5.87 -17.52 8.14
CA PRO A 244 -6.61 -18.65 7.62
C PRO A 244 -5.91 -19.22 6.39
N LYS A 245 -5.62 -20.50 6.40
CA LYS A 245 -5.02 -21.24 5.28
C LYS A 245 -5.84 -22.47 4.92
N GLN A 246 -5.66 -22.92 3.69
CA GLN A 246 -6.29 -24.12 3.18
C GLN A 246 -5.22 -25.11 2.73
N LYS A 247 -5.32 -26.37 3.18
CA LYS A 247 -4.47 -27.46 2.71
C LYS A 247 -4.91 -27.93 1.32
N VAL A 248 -4.08 -28.73 0.68
CA VAL A 248 -4.39 -29.35 -0.63
C VAL A 248 -5.67 -30.19 -0.60
N ASP A 249 -6.00 -30.77 0.56
CA ASP A 249 -7.23 -31.54 0.80
C ASP A 249 -8.46 -30.64 1.11
N LEU A 250 -8.38 -29.35 0.85
CA LEU A 250 -9.40 -28.34 1.13
C LEU A 250 -9.74 -28.17 2.63
N THR A 251 -9.01 -28.79 3.53
CA THR A 251 -9.18 -28.58 4.98
C THR A 251 -8.68 -27.21 5.37
N ARG A 252 -9.52 -26.39 6.00
CA ARG A 252 -9.15 -25.08 6.54
C ARG A 252 -8.40 -25.25 7.85
N TYR A 253 -7.36 -24.46 8.05
CA TYR A 253 -6.61 -24.40 9.31
C TYR A 253 -6.12 -22.98 9.57
N LEU A 254 -5.70 -22.71 10.80
CA LEU A 254 -5.07 -21.45 11.18
C LEU A 254 -3.56 -21.64 11.27
N GLU A 255 -2.84 -20.71 10.62
CA GLU A 255 -1.43 -20.50 10.89
C GLU A 255 -1.30 -19.31 11.84
N ASN A 256 -0.90 -19.59 13.10
CA ASN A 256 -0.75 -18.58 14.12
C ASN A 256 0.67 -17.99 14.05
N GLN A 257 0.80 -16.78 13.49
CA GLN A 257 2.07 -16.05 13.41
C GLN A 257 2.21 -15.16 14.65
N THR A 258 3.30 -15.32 15.39
CA THR A 258 3.57 -14.58 16.62
C THR A 258 4.70 -13.59 16.42
N PHE A 259 4.49 -12.35 16.85
CA PHE A 259 5.46 -11.26 16.80
C PHE A 259 5.66 -10.70 18.21
N ARG A 260 6.89 -10.23 18.52
CA ARG A 260 7.21 -9.55 19.77
C ARG A 260 7.74 -8.15 19.51
N PHE A 261 7.20 -7.18 20.28
CA PHE A 261 7.55 -5.77 20.21
C PHE A 261 7.89 -5.21 21.61
N ASP A 262 8.23 -3.94 21.69
CA ASP A 262 8.45 -3.32 22.99
C ASP A 262 7.12 -3.17 23.75
N TYR A 263 6.08 -2.73 23.04
CA TYR A 263 4.72 -2.66 23.56
C TYR A 263 3.71 -3.08 22.51
N ALA A 264 2.65 -3.74 22.95
CA ALA A 264 1.49 -4.11 22.13
C ALA A 264 0.22 -3.54 22.77
N PHE A 265 -0.52 -2.75 21.98
CA PHE A 265 -1.77 -2.11 22.37
C PHE A 265 -2.93 -2.77 21.66
N ASP A 266 -3.89 -3.25 22.41
CA ASP A 266 -5.12 -3.85 21.92
C ASP A 266 -6.12 -2.78 21.42
N ASP A 267 -7.27 -3.24 20.95
CA ASP A 267 -8.36 -2.41 20.42
C ASP A 267 -9.04 -1.52 21.47
N SER A 268 -8.89 -1.83 22.76
CA SER A 268 -9.41 -1.06 23.89
C SER A 268 -8.48 0.08 24.32
N SER A 269 -7.23 0.08 23.87
CA SER A 269 -6.19 1.02 24.28
C SER A 269 -6.46 2.44 23.78
N THR A 270 -6.53 3.40 24.69
CA THR A 270 -6.74 4.82 24.39
C THR A 270 -5.48 5.51 23.86
N ASN A 271 -5.63 6.65 23.17
CA ASN A 271 -4.50 7.46 22.71
C ASN A 271 -3.58 7.90 23.86
N GLU A 272 -4.13 8.18 25.03
CA GLU A 272 -3.35 8.55 26.24
C GLU A 272 -2.46 7.40 26.72
N MET A 273 -2.99 6.16 26.67
CA MET A 273 -2.21 4.98 27.02
C MET A 273 -1.08 4.75 26.01
N VAL A 274 -1.38 4.83 24.72
CA VAL A 274 -0.36 4.72 23.67
C VAL A 274 0.70 5.82 23.85
N TYR A 275 0.29 7.07 24.02
CA TYR A 275 1.19 8.21 24.24
C TYR A 275 2.12 7.98 25.44
N ARG A 276 1.58 7.47 26.57
CA ARG A 276 2.34 7.24 27.80
C ARG A 276 3.59 6.38 27.60
N PHE A 277 3.47 5.30 26.82
CA PHE A 277 4.56 4.35 26.58
C PHE A 277 5.41 4.68 25.35
N THR A 278 4.95 5.56 24.45
CA THR A 278 5.60 5.84 23.18
C THR A 278 6.24 7.22 23.11
N ALA A 279 5.43 8.28 22.93
CA ALA A 279 5.93 9.62 22.66
C ALA A 279 6.27 10.41 23.95
N ARG A 280 5.66 10.07 25.07
CA ARG A 280 5.94 10.78 26.33
C ARG A 280 7.39 10.70 26.81
N PRO A 281 8.06 9.54 26.81
CA PRO A 281 9.48 9.45 27.17
C PRO A 281 10.37 10.32 26.27
N LEU A 282 9.95 10.53 25.00
CA LEU A 282 10.69 11.33 24.04
C LEU A 282 10.63 12.83 24.30
N VAL A 283 9.64 13.30 25.06
CA VAL A 283 9.54 14.73 25.43
C VAL A 283 10.74 15.17 26.24
N GLU A 284 11.24 14.36 27.16
CA GLU A 284 12.42 14.70 27.97
C GLU A 284 13.68 14.86 27.12
N THR A 285 13.85 14.03 26.10
CA THR A 285 14.99 14.07 25.17
C THR A 285 15.20 15.45 24.54
N ILE A 286 14.12 16.16 24.16
CA ILE A 286 14.28 17.48 23.52
C ILE A 286 14.69 18.58 24.52
N PHE A 287 14.43 18.42 25.80
CA PHE A 287 14.91 19.30 26.85
C PHE A 287 16.38 19.07 27.18
N GLU A 288 16.90 17.88 26.89
CA GLU A 288 18.30 17.48 27.02
C GLU A 288 19.12 17.70 25.74
N ARG A 289 18.70 18.61 24.87
CA ARG A 289 19.31 18.95 23.59
C ARG A 289 19.29 17.81 22.57
N GLY A 290 18.36 16.89 22.71
CA GLY A 290 18.20 15.76 21.81
C GLY A 290 17.21 16.01 20.68
N MET A 291 17.22 15.08 19.73
CA MET A 291 16.28 15.01 18.62
C MET A 291 15.36 13.79 18.82
N ALA A 292 14.07 14.03 18.89
CA ALA A 292 13.08 12.98 19.08
C ALA A 292 12.21 12.82 17.83
N THR A 293 11.90 11.57 17.48
CA THR A 293 11.01 11.25 16.37
C THR A 293 10.01 10.18 16.77
N CYS A 294 8.72 10.44 16.55
CA CYS A 294 7.66 9.45 16.71
C CYS A 294 6.83 9.41 15.44
N PHE A 295 6.66 8.23 14.84
CA PHE A 295 5.89 8.08 13.62
C PHE A 295 4.92 6.90 13.66
N ALA A 296 3.74 7.09 13.06
CA ALA A 296 2.74 6.06 12.85
C ALA A 296 2.88 5.44 11.44
N TYR A 297 2.96 4.11 11.37
CA TYR A 297 3.15 3.33 10.15
C TYR A 297 2.06 2.25 10.03
N GLY A 298 1.54 2.00 8.84
CA GLY A 298 0.54 0.97 8.57
C GLY A 298 -0.30 1.27 7.34
N GLN A 299 -1.21 0.36 7.00
CA GLN A 299 -2.09 0.53 5.84
C GLN A 299 -3.08 1.69 6.04
N THR A 300 -3.68 2.17 4.95
CA THR A 300 -4.80 3.13 5.01
C THR A 300 -5.94 2.55 5.84
N GLY A 301 -6.49 3.36 6.75
CA GLY A 301 -7.57 2.93 7.64
C GLY A 301 -7.13 2.11 8.85
N SER A 302 -5.83 1.88 9.08
CA SER A 302 -5.33 1.19 10.28
C SER A 302 -5.31 2.04 11.55
N GLY A 303 -5.60 3.35 11.47
CA GLY A 303 -5.67 4.24 12.64
C GLY A 303 -4.47 5.15 12.85
N LYS A 304 -3.56 5.33 11.87
CA LYS A 304 -2.40 6.26 11.96
C LYS A 304 -2.84 7.67 12.36
N THR A 305 -3.70 8.28 11.55
CA THR A 305 -4.19 9.65 11.76
C THR A 305 -5.00 9.79 13.05
N HIS A 306 -5.76 8.75 13.42
CA HIS A 306 -6.47 8.70 14.71
C HIS A 306 -5.47 8.72 15.89
N THR A 307 -4.39 7.97 15.80
CA THR A 307 -3.35 7.91 16.83
C THR A 307 -2.61 9.25 16.95
N MET A 308 -2.16 9.80 15.83
CA MET A 308 -1.33 11.01 15.82
C MET A 308 -2.14 12.29 15.98
N GLY A 309 -3.25 12.42 15.25
CA GLY A 309 -4.03 13.64 15.11
C GLY A 309 -5.28 13.73 15.99
N GLY A 310 -5.71 12.62 16.61
CA GLY A 310 -6.87 12.57 17.52
C GLY A 310 -8.10 11.86 16.98
N ASP A 311 -9.13 11.77 17.81
CA ASP A 311 -10.35 11.01 17.56
C ASP A 311 -11.25 11.64 16.50
N PHE A 312 -11.90 10.79 15.70
CA PHE A 312 -12.88 11.23 14.72
C PHE A 312 -14.32 11.04 15.26
N SER A 313 -15.08 12.13 15.30
CA SER A 313 -16.52 12.11 15.54
C SER A 313 -17.25 12.52 14.25
N GLY A 314 -17.60 11.53 13.43
CA GLY A 314 -18.16 11.75 12.10
C GLY A 314 -17.15 12.42 11.15
N LYS A 315 -17.41 13.67 10.73
CA LYS A 315 -16.49 14.47 9.90
C LYS A 315 -15.53 15.33 10.70
N ASN A 316 -15.79 15.52 11.98
CA ASN A 316 -14.99 16.39 12.85
C ASN A 316 -13.93 15.56 13.58
N GLN A 317 -12.71 16.09 13.64
CA GLN A 317 -11.58 15.51 14.37
C GLN A 317 -11.36 16.26 15.67
N ASP A 318 -11.38 15.54 16.79
CA ASP A 318 -10.98 16.09 18.10
C ASP A 318 -9.46 16.00 18.23
N CYS A 319 -8.79 17.06 17.80
CA CYS A 319 -7.33 17.12 17.81
C CYS A 319 -6.71 17.09 19.22
N SER A 320 -7.49 17.39 20.28
CA SER A 320 -6.98 17.44 21.67
C SER A 320 -6.54 16.07 22.21
N LYS A 321 -7.05 14.98 21.63
CA LYS A 321 -6.79 13.60 22.04
C LYS A 321 -5.66 12.91 21.26
N GLY A 322 -5.10 13.56 20.25
CA GLY A 322 -4.01 13.01 19.45
C GLY A 322 -2.64 13.15 20.12
N ILE A 323 -1.68 12.32 19.70
CA ILE A 323 -0.31 12.38 20.21
C ILE A 323 0.31 13.78 20.00
N TYR A 324 -0.04 14.50 18.92
CA TYR A 324 0.43 15.87 18.69
C TYR A 324 0.08 16.80 19.86
N ALA A 325 -1.17 16.79 20.29
CA ALA A 325 -1.65 17.62 21.39
C ALA A 325 -1.14 17.19 22.76
N LEU A 326 -1.09 15.86 22.98
CA LEU A 326 -0.58 15.30 24.23
C LEU A 326 0.91 15.63 24.42
N ALA A 327 1.71 15.56 23.35
CA ALA A 327 3.11 15.95 23.37
C ALA A 327 3.27 17.46 23.65
N ALA A 328 2.49 18.32 22.98
CA ALA A 328 2.51 19.76 23.22
C ALA A 328 2.15 20.09 24.67
N ARG A 329 1.12 19.44 25.23
CA ARG A 329 0.73 19.61 26.64
C ARG A 329 1.90 19.32 27.60
N ASP A 330 2.57 18.19 27.38
CA ASP A 330 3.68 17.79 28.26
C ASP A 330 4.92 18.69 28.05
N VAL A 331 5.18 19.20 26.86
CA VAL A 331 6.24 20.20 26.60
C VAL A 331 5.97 21.46 27.44
N PHE A 332 4.76 22.02 27.45
CA PHE A 332 4.42 23.19 28.26
C PHE A 332 4.41 22.89 29.77
N LEU A 333 4.10 21.67 30.17
CA LEU A 333 4.23 21.25 31.58
C LEU A 333 5.72 21.16 32.00
N MET A 334 6.56 20.63 31.13
CA MET A 334 8.00 20.52 31.37
C MET A 334 8.69 21.89 31.48
N LEU A 335 8.30 22.86 30.64
CA LEU A 335 8.80 24.24 30.71
C LEU A 335 8.57 24.92 32.07
N LYS A 336 7.50 24.54 32.75
CA LYS A 336 7.17 25.08 34.11
C LYS A 336 8.05 24.49 35.21
N LYS A 337 8.73 23.35 34.98
CA LYS A 337 9.60 22.72 35.96
C LYS A 337 10.81 23.62 36.29
N PRO A 338 11.24 23.70 37.56
CA PRO A 338 12.33 24.58 37.98
C PRO A 338 13.64 24.43 37.20
N ASN A 339 13.95 23.20 36.80
CA ASN A 339 15.16 22.88 36.07
C ASN A 339 15.19 23.50 34.65
N TYR A 340 14.05 23.51 33.97
CA TYR A 340 13.94 23.99 32.58
C TYR A 340 13.51 25.46 32.51
N LYS A 341 12.79 25.99 33.49
CA LYS A 341 12.40 27.40 33.56
C LYS A 341 13.60 28.35 33.50
N LYS A 342 14.75 27.94 34.07
CA LYS A 342 16.01 28.72 34.05
C LYS A 342 16.65 28.80 32.68
N LEU A 343 16.29 27.93 31.73
CA LEU A 343 16.91 27.87 30.42
C LEU A 343 16.34 28.89 29.42
N ASP A 344 15.23 29.54 29.77
CA ASP A 344 14.52 30.52 28.91
C ASP A 344 14.28 29.98 27.49
N LEU A 345 13.60 28.83 27.42
CA LEU A 345 13.31 28.14 26.16
C LEU A 345 12.03 28.69 25.54
N GLN A 346 12.11 29.01 24.27
CA GLN A 346 10.98 29.39 23.42
C GLN A 346 10.51 28.18 22.60
N VAL A 347 9.19 28.01 22.45
CA VAL A 347 8.60 26.91 21.71
C VAL A 347 8.10 27.40 20.34
N TYR A 348 8.50 26.69 19.31
CA TYR A 348 8.03 26.90 17.95
C TYR A 348 7.39 25.63 17.43
N ALA A 349 6.42 25.78 16.53
CA ALA A 349 5.81 24.64 15.83
C ALA A 349 5.86 24.86 14.31
N THR A 350 6.06 23.76 13.59
CA THR A 350 5.97 23.69 12.14
C THR A 350 5.05 22.56 11.73
N PHE A 351 4.36 22.69 10.62
CA PHE A 351 3.52 21.63 10.08
C PHE A 351 3.59 21.63 8.56
N PHE A 352 4.11 20.56 7.98
CA PHE A 352 4.26 20.42 6.54
C PHE A 352 3.93 19.00 6.09
N GLU A 353 3.70 18.82 4.80
CA GLU A 353 3.48 17.51 4.20
C GLU A 353 4.47 17.21 3.09
N ILE A 354 4.75 15.92 2.90
CA ILE A 354 5.51 15.40 1.76
C ILE A 354 4.52 14.62 0.91
N TYR A 355 4.32 15.09 -0.32
CA TYR A 355 3.38 14.53 -1.26
C TYR A 355 4.00 14.46 -2.65
N SER A 356 3.96 13.29 -3.29
CA SER A 356 4.56 13.06 -4.61
C SER A 356 6.01 13.57 -4.73
N GLY A 357 6.85 13.30 -3.71
CA GLY A 357 8.26 13.72 -3.68
C GLY A 357 8.50 15.21 -3.44
N LYS A 358 7.47 16.01 -3.23
CA LYS A 358 7.53 17.46 -3.02
C LYS A 358 7.09 17.80 -1.59
N VAL A 359 7.64 18.89 -1.03
CA VAL A 359 7.35 19.35 0.34
C VAL A 359 6.47 20.58 0.30
N PHE A 360 5.42 20.63 1.14
CA PHE A 360 4.44 21.72 1.19
C PHE A 360 4.20 22.18 2.63
N ASP A 361 4.22 23.49 2.85
CA ASP A 361 3.93 24.10 4.16
C ASP A 361 2.42 24.18 4.41
N LEU A 362 1.93 23.41 5.39
CA LEU A 362 0.51 23.38 5.74
C LEU A 362 0.05 24.63 6.52
N LEU A 363 1.00 25.38 7.11
CA LEU A 363 0.73 26.64 7.83
C LEU A 363 0.83 27.87 6.92
N ASN A 364 1.25 27.67 5.66
CA ASN A 364 1.38 28.72 4.65
C ASN A 364 0.68 28.34 3.33
N ARG A 365 -0.60 27.99 3.38
CA ARG A 365 -1.48 27.73 2.22
C ARG A 365 -0.89 26.73 1.20
N LYS A 366 -0.22 25.67 1.66
CA LYS A 366 0.46 24.68 0.82
C LYS A 366 1.55 25.26 -0.09
N ALA A 367 2.25 26.30 0.35
CA ALA A 367 3.42 26.80 -0.36
C ALA A 367 4.44 25.66 -0.55
N LYS A 368 4.92 25.47 -1.80
CA LYS A 368 5.95 24.47 -2.11
C LYS A 368 7.28 24.92 -1.51
N LEU A 369 7.97 24.00 -0.83
CA LEU A 369 9.23 24.22 -0.16
C LEU A 369 10.37 23.48 -0.87
N ARG A 370 11.61 24.00 -0.74
CA ARG A 370 12.83 23.32 -1.20
C ARG A 370 13.55 22.69 -0.04
N VAL A 371 14.06 21.47 -0.24
CA VAL A 371 14.93 20.79 0.73
C VAL A 371 16.35 20.86 0.20
N LEU A 372 17.22 21.58 0.91
CA LEU A 372 18.62 21.79 0.57
C LEU A 372 19.53 21.27 1.69
N GLU A 373 20.72 20.84 1.34
CA GLU A 373 21.78 20.46 2.26
C GLU A 373 22.80 21.59 2.29
N ASP A 374 23.13 22.09 3.49
CA ASP A 374 24.12 23.16 3.64
C ASP A 374 25.55 22.61 3.57
N GLY A 375 26.55 23.51 3.51
CA GLY A 375 27.96 23.13 3.45
C GLY A 375 28.49 22.37 4.69
N LYS A 376 27.65 22.22 5.74
CA LYS A 376 27.93 21.41 6.92
C LYS A 376 27.13 20.07 6.87
N GLN A 377 26.60 19.74 5.74
CA GLN A 377 25.75 18.57 5.52
C GLN A 377 24.47 18.57 6.38
N GLN A 378 23.97 19.72 6.84
CA GLN A 378 22.71 19.84 7.56
C GLN A 378 21.57 20.11 6.58
N VAL A 379 20.47 19.37 6.73
CA VAL A 379 19.31 19.50 5.85
C VAL A 379 18.44 20.68 6.30
N GLN A 380 18.19 21.60 5.39
CA GLN A 380 17.33 22.76 5.60
C GLN A 380 16.08 22.68 4.71
N VAL A 381 14.92 22.88 5.31
CA VAL A 381 13.66 23.07 4.57
C VAL A 381 13.48 24.57 4.37
N VAL A 382 13.86 25.05 3.20
CA VAL A 382 13.90 26.49 2.91
C VAL A 382 12.49 27.05 2.75
N GLY A 383 12.20 28.12 3.48
CA GLY A 383 10.91 28.81 3.46
C GLY A 383 9.86 28.22 4.41
N LEU A 384 10.19 27.17 5.16
CA LEU A 384 9.28 26.60 6.15
C LEU A 384 9.01 27.62 7.27
N GLN A 385 7.74 27.87 7.56
CA GLN A 385 7.34 28.81 8.59
C GLN A 385 7.36 28.14 9.98
N GLU A 386 8.19 28.68 10.87
CA GLU A 386 8.17 28.36 12.30
C GLU A 386 7.23 29.35 13.01
N ARG A 387 6.19 28.83 13.64
CA ARG A 387 5.23 29.64 14.43
C ARG A 387 5.56 29.55 15.90
N GLU A 388 5.83 30.68 16.55
CA GLU A 388 5.95 30.73 18.01
C GLU A 388 4.63 30.35 18.65
N VAL A 389 4.66 29.46 19.65
CA VAL A 389 3.50 29.00 20.42
C VAL A 389 3.78 29.16 21.90
N ARG A 390 2.79 29.64 22.66
CA ARG A 390 2.94 29.99 24.09
C ARG A 390 2.14 29.08 25.01
N CYS A 391 1.18 28.36 24.44
CA CYS A 391 0.31 27.44 25.17
C CYS A 391 -0.14 26.29 24.29
N THR A 392 -0.76 25.27 24.87
CA THR A 392 -1.28 24.10 24.17
C THR A 392 -2.37 24.49 23.16
N GLU A 393 -3.18 25.49 23.50
CA GLU A 393 -4.29 25.99 22.67
C GLU A 393 -3.78 26.59 21.35
N ASP A 394 -2.62 27.26 21.37
CA ASP A 394 -1.99 27.78 20.15
C ASP A 394 -1.56 26.63 19.23
N VAL A 395 -1.01 25.56 19.81
CA VAL A 395 -0.62 24.35 19.06
C VAL A 395 -1.85 23.67 18.46
N LEU A 396 -2.95 23.55 19.21
CA LEU A 396 -4.20 22.96 18.70
C LEU A 396 -4.73 23.72 17.49
N LYS A 397 -4.73 25.06 17.53
CA LYS A 397 -5.13 25.91 16.38
C LYS A 397 -4.25 25.64 15.16
N LEU A 398 -2.93 25.52 15.34
CA LEU A 398 -2.03 25.22 14.24
C LEU A 398 -2.29 23.81 13.63
N ILE A 399 -2.59 22.81 14.48
CA ILE A 399 -2.96 21.48 14.04
C ILE A 399 -4.26 21.50 13.23
N GLU A 400 -5.28 22.22 13.71
CA GLU A 400 -6.57 22.37 13.01
C GLU A 400 -6.39 23.05 11.66
N VAL A 401 -5.63 24.16 11.59
CA VAL A 401 -5.32 24.88 10.33
C VAL A 401 -4.59 23.95 9.37
N GLY A 402 -3.56 23.25 9.83
CA GLY A 402 -2.79 22.35 8.99
C GLY A 402 -3.59 21.14 8.49
N ASN A 403 -4.41 20.53 9.35
CA ASN A 403 -5.31 19.44 8.95
C ASN A 403 -6.36 19.90 7.93
N SER A 404 -6.95 21.08 8.12
CA SER A 404 -7.87 21.68 7.16
C SER A 404 -7.20 21.93 5.80
N CYS A 405 -5.96 22.44 5.82
CA CYS A 405 -5.16 22.66 4.63
C CYS A 405 -4.78 21.33 3.94
N ARG A 406 -4.42 20.29 4.71
CA ARG A 406 -4.10 18.95 4.20
C ARG A 406 -5.29 18.30 3.49
N THR A 407 -6.51 18.50 4.00
CA THR A 407 -7.74 17.90 3.46
C THR A 407 -8.37 18.70 2.31
N SER A 408 -8.06 19.98 2.15
CA SER A 408 -8.66 20.87 1.16
C SER A 408 -8.38 20.53 -0.32
N GLY A 409 -7.62 19.48 -0.62
CA GLY A 409 -7.36 18.99 -1.98
C GLY A 409 -8.09 17.68 -2.34
N GLN A 410 -9.12 17.29 -1.59
CA GLN A 410 -9.84 16.03 -1.82
C GLN A 410 -10.73 16.09 -3.06
N THR A 411 -10.40 15.30 -4.08
CA THR A 411 -11.40 14.79 -5.01
C THR A 411 -12.13 13.63 -4.34
N SER A 412 -13.44 13.51 -4.54
CA SER A 412 -14.33 12.57 -3.81
C SER A 412 -13.95 11.09 -3.84
N ALA A 413 -12.98 10.69 -4.63
CA ALA A 413 -12.54 9.30 -4.80
C ALA A 413 -11.29 8.92 -4.00
N ASN A 414 -10.41 9.88 -3.61
CA ASN A 414 -9.11 9.58 -3.02
C ASN A 414 -8.84 10.47 -1.79
N ALA A 415 -8.68 9.83 -0.63
CA ALA A 415 -8.31 10.55 0.59
C ALA A 415 -6.84 11.01 0.51
N HIS A 416 -6.59 12.31 0.32
CA HIS A 416 -5.25 12.90 0.21
C HIS A 416 -4.36 12.55 1.43
N SER A 417 -4.95 12.50 2.63
CA SER A 417 -4.23 12.13 3.85
C SER A 417 -3.62 10.73 3.84
N SER A 418 -4.18 9.80 3.04
CA SER A 418 -3.60 8.45 2.90
C SER A 418 -2.41 8.40 1.95
N ARG A 419 -2.18 9.46 1.16
CA ARG A 419 -1.16 9.54 0.11
C ARG A 419 -0.06 10.57 0.38
N SER A 420 -0.12 11.29 1.50
CA SER A 420 0.92 12.23 1.94
C SER A 420 1.45 11.86 3.32
N HIS A 421 2.74 12.15 3.57
CA HIS A 421 3.33 12.08 4.91
C HIS A 421 3.19 13.45 5.55
N ALA A 422 2.50 13.54 6.69
CA ALA A 422 2.39 14.78 7.44
C ALA A 422 3.41 14.80 8.58
N VAL A 423 4.17 15.87 8.68
CA VAL A 423 5.23 16.06 9.67
C VAL A 423 4.90 17.29 10.51
N PHE A 424 4.55 17.06 11.77
CA PHE A 424 4.38 18.10 12.77
C PHE A 424 5.63 18.14 13.65
N GLN A 425 6.22 19.33 13.86
CA GLN A 425 7.44 19.45 14.67
C GLN A 425 7.24 20.47 15.79
N ILE A 426 7.70 20.12 16.98
CA ILE A 426 7.84 21.04 18.12
C ILE A 426 9.33 21.31 18.28
N ILE A 427 9.73 22.57 18.23
CA ILE A 427 11.13 23.01 18.25
C ILE A 427 11.36 23.88 19.49
N LEU A 428 12.32 23.50 20.31
CA LEU A 428 12.78 24.31 21.44
C LEU A 428 13.97 25.17 20.98
N ARG A 429 13.86 26.48 21.17
CA ARG A 429 14.95 27.42 20.89
C ARG A 429 15.40 28.13 22.14
N ARG A 430 16.72 28.31 22.25
CA ARG A 430 17.35 29.10 23.31
C ARG A 430 18.16 30.22 22.66
N ARG A 431 17.78 31.49 22.93
CA ARG A 431 18.43 32.66 22.31
C ARG A 431 18.54 32.53 20.78
N GLY A 432 17.48 32.10 20.13
CA GLY A 432 17.42 31.91 18.65
C GLY A 432 18.10 30.63 18.12
N LYS A 433 18.93 29.93 18.90
CA LYS A 433 19.56 28.67 18.49
C LYS A 433 18.67 27.48 18.83
N MET A 434 18.64 26.47 17.96
CA MET A 434 17.91 25.23 18.22
C MET A 434 18.50 24.53 19.45
N HIS A 435 17.62 24.16 20.38
CA HIS A 435 17.97 23.43 21.59
C HIS A 435 17.59 21.96 21.50
N GLY A 436 16.39 21.66 20.98
CA GLY A 436 15.91 20.32 20.72
C GLY A 436 14.71 20.36 19.80
N LYS A 437 14.42 19.23 19.12
CA LYS A 437 13.35 19.11 18.14
C LYS A 437 12.61 17.80 18.30
N PHE A 438 11.29 17.85 18.33
CA PHE A 438 10.42 16.68 18.33
C PHE A 438 9.62 16.61 17.04
N SER A 439 9.88 15.60 16.22
CA SER A 439 9.18 15.33 14.96
C SER A 439 8.12 14.26 15.18
N LEU A 440 6.87 14.59 14.92
CA LEU A 440 5.70 13.73 15.06
C LEU A 440 5.10 13.52 13.67
N ILE A 441 5.01 12.26 13.20
CA ILE A 441 4.78 11.97 11.79
C ILE A 441 3.61 11.03 11.60
N ASP A 442 2.64 11.44 10.79
CA ASP A 442 1.57 10.60 10.24
C ASP A 442 1.95 10.19 8.82
N LEU A 443 2.42 8.96 8.65
CA LEU A 443 2.89 8.45 7.36
C LEU A 443 1.74 8.10 6.41
N ALA A 444 1.99 8.15 5.12
CA ALA A 444 1.10 7.61 4.08
C ALA A 444 0.87 6.10 4.28
N GLY A 445 -0.15 5.55 3.63
CA GLY A 445 -0.46 4.11 3.69
C GLY A 445 0.60 3.25 3.00
N ASN A 446 0.94 2.11 3.59
CA ASN A 446 1.97 1.20 3.06
C ASN A 446 1.46 0.19 2.02
N GLU A 447 0.18 0.23 1.65
CA GLU A 447 -0.46 -0.71 0.72
C GLU A 447 -0.32 -0.31 -0.77
N ARG A 448 0.47 0.73 -1.09
CA ARG A 448 0.50 1.38 -2.42
C ARG A 448 1.25 0.62 -3.52
N GLY A 449 1.71 -0.62 -3.26
CA GLY A 449 2.41 -1.42 -4.26
C GLY A 449 1.64 -1.63 -5.57
N ALA A 450 0.31 -1.75 -5.51
CA ALA A 450 -0.54 -1.90 -6.69
C ALA A 450 -0.68 -0.61 -7.52
N ASP A 451 -0.49 0.57 -6.92
CA ASP A 451 -0.62 1.86 -7.60
C ASP A 451 0.46 2.06 -8.68
N THR A 452 1.61 1.37 -8.57
CA THR A 452 2.73 1.47 -9.53
C THR A 452 2.40 0.94 -10.92
N SER A 453 1.37 0.11 -11.06
CA SER A 453 0.86 -0.42 -12.34
C SER A 453 -0.46 0.21 -12.78
N SER A 454 -0.89 1.32 -12.15
CA SER A 454 -2.11 2.02 -12.51
C SER A 454 -2.04 2.62 -13.92
N ALA A 455 -3.19 2.68 -14.62
CA ALA A 455 -3.30 3.38 -15.89
C ALA A 455 -3.15 4.91 -15.73
N ASP A 456 -3.52 5.44 -14.56
CA ASP A 456 -3.37 6.86 -14.24
C ASP A 456 -1.95 7.18 -13.78
N ARG A 457 -1.26 8.08 -14.50
CA ARG A 457 0.12 8.50 -14.20
C ARG A 457 0.25 9.11 -12.83
N GLN A 458 -0.67 9.97 -12.42
CA GLN A 458 -0.61 10.61 -11.10
C GLN A 458 -0.63 9.57 -9.98
N THR A 459 -1.50 8.57 -10.09
CA THR A 459 -1.57 7.45 -9.15
C THR A 459 -0.28 6.63 -9.14
N ARG A 460 0.36 6.41 -10.31
CA ARG A 460 1.66 5.71 -10.38
C ARG A 460 2.76 6.47 -9.66
N LEU A 461 2.88 7.77 -9.92
CA LEU A 461 3.89 8.64 -9.31
C LEU A 461 3.72 8.72 -7.78
N GLU A 462 2.47 8.88 -7.31
CA GLU A 462 2.15 8.88 -5.88
C GLU A 462 2.53 7.55 -5.22
N GLY A 463 2.12 6.42 -5.82
CA GLY A 463 2.43 5.09 -5.31
C GLY A 463 3.93 4.79 -5.27
N ALA A 464 4.67 5.19 -6.31
CA ALA A 464 6.12 5.03 -6.40
C ALA A 464 6.84 5.81 -5.29
N GLU A 465 6.51 7.08 -5.10
CA GLU A 465 7.13 7.92 -4.07
C GLU A 465 6.80 7.46 -2.65
N ILE A 466 5.57 7.00 -2.39
CA ILE A 466 5.22 6.43 -1.09
C ILE A 466 6.07 5.18 -0.82
N ASN A 467 6.11 4.23 -1.76
CA ASN A 467 6.88 3.00 -1.61
C ASN A 467 8.38 3.29 -1.41
N LYS A 468 8.96 4.17 -2.24
CA LYS A 468 10.37 4.60 -2.15
C LYS A 468 10.67 5.24 -0.79
N SER A 469 9.81 6.15 -0.33
CA SER A 469 10.02 6.86 0.94
C SER A 469 9.95 5.94 2.16
N LEU A 470 9.01 4.99 2.18
CA LEU A 470 8.87 4.02 3.26
C LEU A 470 10.02 2.99 3.26
N LEU A 471 10.48 2.57 2.08
CA LEU A 471 11.64 1.70 1.95
C LEU A 471 12.93 2.41 2.41
N ALA A 472 13.13 3.67 2.00
CA ALA A 472 14.24 4.48 2.45
C ALA A 472 14.23 4.68 3.97
N LEU A 473 13.07 4.96 4.56
CA LEU A 473 12.92 5.09 6.02
C LEU A 473 13.31 3.80 6.74
N LYS A 474 12.86 2.64 6.25
CA LYS A 474 13.23 1.32 6.77
C LYS A 474 14.76 1.12 6.78
N GLU A 475 15.41 1.40 5.65
CA GLU A 475 16.86 1.19 5.53
C GLU A 475 17.67 2.21 6.33
N CYS A 476 17.20 3.46 6.46
CA CYS A 476 17.84 4.42 7.33
C CYS A 476 17.82 3.97 8.79
N ILE A 477 16.67 3.52 9.29
CA ILE A 477 16.56 3.00 10.66
C ILE A 477 17.43 1.75 10.82
N ARG A 478 17.45 0.86 9.81
CA ARG A 478 18.27 -0.35 9.79
C ARG A 478 19.79 -0.04 9.80
N ALA A 479 20.21 0.92 9.01
CA ALA A 479 21.63 1.32 8.98
C ALA A 479 22.07 1.89 10.31
N LEU A 480 21.23 2.69 10.96
CA LEU A 480 21.48 3.25 12.29
C LEU A 480 21.57 2.17 13.38
N GLY A 481 20.66 1.22 13.39
CA GLY A 481 20.68 0.11 14.35
C GLY A 481 21.90 -0.80 14.20
N ARG A 482 22.50 -0.87 13.00
CA ARG A 482 23.71 -1.67 12.70
C ARG A 482 25.01 -0.87 12.73
N ASN A 483 24.98 0.41 13.08
CA ASN A 483 26.14 1.32 13.03
C ASN A 483 26.89 1.26 11.69
N LYS A 484 26.12 1.18 10.55
CA LYS A 484 26.73 1.19 9.22
C LYS A 484 27.36 2.56 8.93
N PRO A 485 28.48 2.60 8.20
CA PRO A 485 29.19 3.84 7.88
C PRO A 485 28.37 4.79 6.98
N HIS A 486 27.50 4.22 6.12
CA HIS A 486 26.65 4.99 5.23
C HIS A 486 25.16 4.67 5.46
N THR A 487 24.34 5.71 5.45
CA THR A 487 22.88 5.64 5.61
C THR A 487 22.23 6.38 4.45
N PRO A 488 21.32 5.75 3.68
CA PRO A 488 20.80 6.29 2.41
C PRO A 488 19.72 7.37 2.64
N PHE A 489 20.07 8.48 3.30
CA PHE A 489 19.11 9.55 3.62
C PHE A 489 18.61 10.30 2.39
N ARG A 490 19.43 10.41 1.34
CA ARG A 490 19.09 11.15 0.12
C ARG A 490 18.14 10.40 -0.79
N ALA A 491 17.85 9.11 -0.51
CA ALA A 491 16.95 8.29 -1.31
C ALA A 491 15.50 8.80 -1.33
N SER A 492 15.05 9.56 -0.31
CA SER A 492 13.72 10.19 -0.32
C SER A 492 13.70 11.52 0.42
N LYS A 493 12.75 12.41 0.08
CA LYS A 493 12.55 13.68 0.80
C LYS A 493 12.20 13.47 2.27
N LEU A 494 11.47 12.40 2.59
CA LEU A 494 11.13 12.04 3.97
C LEU A 494 12.39 11.77 4.80
N THR A 495 13.28 10.93 4.31
CA THR A 495 14.52 10.58 5.01
C THR A 495 15.51 11.72 5.04
N GLN A 496 15.57 12.58 4.01
CA GLN A 496 16.35 13.81 4.02
C GLN A 496 15.95 14.73 5.17
N VAL A 497 14.66 15.06 5.26
CA VAL A 497 14.14 15.98 6.30
C VAL A 497 14.32 15.42 7.72
N LEU A 498 14.28 14.09 7.87
CA LEU A 498 14.40 13.42 9.17
C LEU A 498 15.84 13.04 9.53
N ARG A 499 16.83 13.30 8.67
CA ARG A 499 18.22 12.90 8.87
C ARG A 499 18.75 13.31 10.24
N ASP A 500 18.63 14.58 10.61
CA ASP A 500 19.16 15.10 11.88
C ASP A 500 18.48 14.47 13.10
N SER A 501 17.22 14.04 12.94
CA SER A 501 16.46 13.37 13.99
C SER A 501 16.93 11.93 14.25
N PHE A 502 17.65 11.34 13.31
CA PHE A 502 18.17 9.98 13.43
C PHE A 502 19.67 9.91 13.78
N ILE A 503 20.49 10.87 13.31
CA ILE A 503 21.96 10.83 13.44
C ILE A 503 22.46 11.52 14.71
N GLY A 504 21.69 12.41 15.33
CA GLY A 504 22.11 13.17 16.51
C GLY A 504 22.62 12.29 17.65
N GLU A 505 23.64 12.71 18.38
CA GLU A 505 24.25 11.99 19.50
C GLU A 505 23.20 11.59 20.56
N ASN A 506 22.20 12.44 20.77
CA ASN A 506 21.06 12.19 21.68
C ASN A 506 19.75 12.07 20.88
N SER A 507 19.73 11.20 19.86
CA SER A 507 18.52 10.95 19.07
C SER A 507 17.77 9.73 19.58
N ARG A 508 16.42 9.85 19.68
CA ARG A 508 15.52 8.77 20.05
C ARG A 508 14.36 8.67 19.09
N THR A 509 14.00 7.46 18.73
CA THR A 509 12.95 7.19 17.74
C THR A 509 11.92 6.22 18.28
N CYS A 510 10.64 6.50 18.05
CA CYS A 510 9.54 5.59 18.33
C CYS A 510 8.74 5.33 17.07
N MET A 511 8.51 4.05 16.75
CA MET A 511 7.63 3.59 15.69
C MET A 511 6.36 3.00 16.28
N ILE A 512 5.21 3.51 15.89
CA ILE A 512 3.89 2.94 16.23
C ILE A 512 3.33 2.27 14.97
N ALA A 513 3.45 0.95 14.90
CA ALA A 513 2.85 0.17 13.83
C ALA A 513 1.35 -0.01 14.11
N THR A 514 0.50 0.61 13.30
CA THR A 514 -0.95 0.49 13.41
C THR A 514 -1.49 -0.59 12.48
N ILE A 515 -2.33 -1.48 13.00
CA ILE A 515 -2.86 -2.63 12.27
C ILE A 515 -4.39 -2.70 12.29
N SER A 516 -4.94 -3.30 11.23
CA SER A 516 -6.37 -3.59 11.10
C SER A 516 -6.65 -5.03 11.53
N PRO A 517 -7.70 -5.29 12.32
CA PRO A 517 -7.97 -6.62 12.85
C PRO A 517 -8.70 -7.54 11.88
N GLY A 518 -9.37 -7.00 10.85
CA GLY A 518 -10.22 -7.78 9.94
C GLY A 518 -9.45 -8.80 9.12
N MET A 519 -10.04 -9.97 8.89
CA MET A 519 -9.50 -11.04 8.07
C MET A 519 -9.18 -10.57 6.65
N ALA A 520 -10.01 -9.70 6.07
CA ALA A 520 -9.78 -9.10 4.76
C ALA A 520 -8.48 -8.28 4.69
N SER A 521 -7.98 -7.78 5.82
CA SER A 521 -6.75 -7.01 5.94
C SER A 521 -5.55 -7.82 6.42
N CYS A 522 -5.69 -9.15 6.59
CA CYS A 522 -4.68 -10.01 7.21
C CYS A 522 -3.30 -9.90 6.55
N GLU A 523 -3.22 -9.94 5.21
CA GLU A 523 -1.95 -9.82 4.48
C GLU A 523 -1.26 -8.47 4.71
N ASN A 524 -2.02 -7.36 4.64
CA ASN A 524 -1.48 -6.03 4.89
C ASN A 524 -1.01 -5.87 6.35
N THR A 525 -1.73 -6.46 7.29
CA THR A 525 -1.35 -6.51 8.71
C THR A 525 -0.05 -7.30 8.89
N LEU A 526 0.08 -8.48 8.28
CA LEU A 526 1.31 -9.27 8.31
C LEU A 526 2.49 -8.51 7.70
N ASN A 527 2.30 -7.82 6.57
CA ASN A 527 3.34 -7.00 5.95
C ASN A 527 3.79 -5.85 6.86
N THR A 528 2.83 -5.20 7.55
CA THR A 528 3.13 -4.16 8.53
C THR A 528 3.92 -4.71 9.72
N LEU A 529 3.52 -5.87 10.27
CA LEU A 529 4.20 -6.50 11.41
C LEU A 529 5.60 -7.01 11.03
N ARG A 530 5.79 -7.59 9.86
CA ARG A 530 7.11 -8.00 9.35
C ARG A 530 8.04 -6.81 9.19
N TYR A 531 7.53 -5.69 8.67
CA TYR A 531 8.32 -4.45 8.59
C TYR A 531 8.73 -3.95 9.99
N ALA A 532 7.78 -3.86 10.93
CA ALA A 532 8.03 -3.43 12.31
C ALA A 532 9.02 -4.36 13.04
N ASN A 533 8.88 -5.68 12.85
CA ASN A 533 9.80 -6.67 13.44
C ASN A 533 11.24 -6.49 12.92
N ARG A 534 11.40 -6.23 11.62
CA ARG A 534 12.73 -5.93 11.04
C ARG A 534 13.34 -4.64 11.60
N VAL A 535 12.53 -3.64 11.92
CA VAL A 535 12.99 -2.42 12.59
C VAL A 535 13.45 -2.72 14.02
N LYS A 536 12.72 -3.58 14.73
CA LYS A 536 13.04 -3.95 16.12
C LYS A 536 14.30 -4.82 16.25
N GLU A 537 14.51 -5.80 15.37
CA GLU A 537 15.70 -6.69 15.38
C GLU A 537 17.03 -5.92 15.39
N LEU A 538 16.98 -4.61 15.14
CA LEU A 538 18.14 -3.73 15.04
C LEU A 538 18.39 -2.90 16.28
N SER A 539 17.53 -2.97 17.27
CA SER A 539 17.72 -2.33 18.59
C SER A 539 18.60 -3.20 19.52
N VAL A 540 19.63 -3.86 18.98
CA VAL A 540 20.58 -4.64 19.79
C VAL A 540 21.42 -3.67 20.62
N ASP A 541 21.43 -3.88 21.92
CA ASP A 541 22.21 -3.16 22.91
C ASP A 541 23.67 -2.99 22.51
N PRO A 542 24.24 -1.76 22.55
CA PRO A 542 25.65 -1.51 22.31
C PRO A 542 26.57 -2.17 23.35
N SER A 543 26.02 -2.60 24.47
CA SER A 543 26.80 -3.17 25.59
C SER A 543 27.36 -4.57 25.35
N VAL A 544 26.92 -5.31 24.33
CA VAL A 544 27.38 -6.68 24.03
C VAL A 544 28.61 -6.71 23.10
N VAL A 545 29.05 -5.59 22.54
CA VAL A 545 30.14 -5.53 21.53
C VAL A 545 31.47 -5.02 22.08
N THR A 546 31.61 -4.77 23.39
CA THR A 546 32.80 -4.15 23.97
C THR A 546 33.90 -5.11 24.42
N GLU A 547 33.81 -6.41 24.16
CA GLU A 547 34.94 -7.31 24.37
C GLU A 547 35.51 -7.82 23.02
N GLY A 548 36.38 -7.03 22.45
CA GLY A 548 37.27 -7.47 21.37
C GLY A 548 37.46 -6.56 20.19
N ARG A 549 38.05 -5.40 20.38
CA ARG A 549 38.96 -4.78 19.40
C ARG A 549 39.66 -3.56 19.95
N MET A 550 40.84 -3.78 20.51
CA MET A 550 41.90 -2.77 20.55
C MET A 550 42.55 -2.71 19.17
N GLY A 551 42.64 -1.50 18.63
CA GLY A 551 43.66 -1.08 17.68
C GLY A 551 43.35 -1.28 16.22
N CYS A 552 42.88 -0.23 15.55
CA CYS A 552 43.47 0.16 14.26
C CYS A 552 43.07 1.59 13.90
N HIS A 553 44.04 2.37 13.47
CA HIS A 553 43.93 3.75 13.03
C HIS A 553 42.88 3.93 11.91
N SER A 554 41.98 4.87 12.10
CA SER A 554 40.99 5.27 11.10
C SER A 554 41.67 6.13 10.02
N VAL A 555 41.99 5.51 8.91
CA VAL A 555 42.00 6.19 7.61
C VAL A 555 40.56 6.29 7.16
N SER A 556 40.06 7.48 6.85
CA SER A 556 38.67 7.71 6.49
C SER A 556 38.28 6.86 5.28
N GLN A 557 37.43 5.87 5.49
CA GLN A 557 36.86 5.03 4.41
C GLN A 557 35.97 5.83 3.43
N LEU A 558 35.71 7.11 3.71
CA LEU A 558 35.01 8.00 2.78
C LEU A 558 35.82 8.23 1.50
N ASP A 559 37.16 8.38 1.61
CA ASP A 559 38.05 8.61 0.46
C ASP A 559 38.21 7.36 -0.43
N VAL A 560 37.99 6.17 0.09
CA VAL A 560 38.09 4.90 -0.67
C VAL A 560 36.80 4.58 -1.42
N LEU A 561 35.66 5.00 -0.89
CA LEU A 561 34.34 4.82 -1.57
C LEU A 561 34.14 5.84 -2.70
N GLU A 562 34.61 7.08 -2.55
CA GLU A 562 34.59 8.08 -3.63
C GLU A 562 35.46 7.69 -4.83
N ALA A 563 36.51 6.91 -4.61
CA ALA A 563 37.40 6.44 -5.70
C ALA A 563 36.82 5.23 -6.49
N GLN A 564 35.83 4.56 -5.96
CA GLN A 564 35.18 3.36 -6.58
C GLN A 564 33.92 3.69 -7.39
N TRP A 565 33.37 4.90 -7.23
CA TRP A 565 32.14 5.34 -7.92
C TRP A 565 32.51 6.30 -9.03
N GLY A 566 32.32 5.88 -10.27
CA GLY A 566 32.68 6.64 -11.46
C GLY A 566 32.09 8.06 -11.48
N VAL A 567 32.89 8.99 -11.94
CA VAL A 567 32.55 10.40 -12.18
C VAL A 567 31.26 10.48 -13.01
N GLY A 568 30.14 10.84 -12.36
CA GLY A 568 28.91 11.16 -13.08
C GLY A 568 27.55 10.79 -12.43
N SER A 569 27.50 10.13 -11.26
CA SER A 569 26.22 9.84 -10.62
C SER A 569 25.90 10.88 -9.53
N SER A 570 24.61 11.25 -9.40
CA SER A 570 24.19 12.13 -8.31
C SER A 570 24.13 11.37 -6.98
N PRO A 571 24.49 12.00 -5.84
CA PRO A 571 24.44 11.34 -4.53
C PRO A 571 23.06 10.75 -4.18
N GLN A 572 21.99 11.29 -4.74
CA GLN A 572 20.64 10.78 -4.58
C GLN A 572 20.44 9.46 -5.34
N ARG A 573 21.02 9.34 -6.54
CA ARG A 573 20.97 8.13 -7.36
C ARG A 573 21.76 7.00 -6.72
N ASP A 574 22.90 7.31 -6.13
CA ASP A 574 23.73 6.33 -5.43
C ASP A 574 23.03 5.78 -4.19
N ASP A 575 22.40 6.65 -3.40
CA ASP A 575 21.55 6.24 -2.27
C ASP A 575 20.38 5.37 -2.72
N LEU A 576 19.73 5.70 -3.84
CA LEU A 576 18.64 4.90 -4.39
C LEU A 576 19.12 3.51 -4.86
N LYS A 577 20.29 3.46 -5.53
CA LYS A 577 20.91 2.21 -5.96
C LYS A 577 21.24 1.31 -4.77
N LEU A 578 21.88 1.87 -3.75
CA LEU A 578 22.21 1.18 -2.51
C LEU A 578 20.94 0.65 -1.80
N LEU A 579 19.88 1.45 -1.79
CA LEU A 579 18.58 1.07 -1.23
C LEU A 579 18.00 -0.17 -1.92
N CYS A 580 18.04 -0.23 -3.24
CA CYS A 580 17.50 -1.33 -4.02
C CYS A 580 18.36 -2.59 -3.91
N GLU A 581 19.71 -2.46 -3.94
CA GLU A 581 20.63 -3.58 -3.74
C GLU A 581 20.49 -4.25 -2.36
N GLN A 582 20.21 -3.46 -1.31
CA GLN A 582 19.98 -3.99 0.03
C GLN A 582 18.62 -4.66 0.23
N ASN A 583 17.70 -4.53 -0.72
CA ASN A 583 16.34 -5.05 -0.65
C ASN A 583 15.95 -5.87 -1.89
N GLU A 584 16.88 -6.63 -2.48
CA GLU A 584 16.65 -7.44 -3.69
C GLU A 584 15.44 -8.37 -3.60
N GLU A 585 15.11 -8.87 -2.41
CA GLU A 585 13.92 -9.69 -2.19
C GLU A 585 12.60 -8.91 -2.34
N GLU A 586 12.59 -7.61 -2.05
CA GLU A 586 11.41 -6.74 -2.08
C GLU A 586 11.35 -5.87 -3.33
N VAL A 587 12.51 -5.58 -3.95
CA VAL A 587 12.65 -4.68 -5.09
C VAL A 587 13.15 -5.47 -6.29
N SER A 588 12.26 -5.72 -7.26
CA SER A 588 12.68 -6.33 -8.54
C SER A 588 13.49 -5.32 -9.37
N PRO A 589 14.34 -5.79 -10.31
CA PRO A 589 15.06 -4.91 -11.24
C PRO A 589 14.13 -3.94 -12.00
N GLN A 590 12.94 -4.41 -12.38
CA GLN A 590 11.94 -3.57 -13.06
C GLN A 590 11.40 -2.48 -12.14
N LEU A 591 11.20 -2.77 -10.86
CA LEU A 591 10.76 -1.79 -9.88
C LEU A 591 11.87 -0.76 -9.60
N PHE A 592 13.14 -1.17 -9.61
CA PHE A 592 14.28 -0.26 -9.53
C PHE A 592 14.29 0.73 -10.70
N THR A 593 14.23 0.22 -11.95
CA THR A 593 14.19 1.05 -13.16
C THR A 593 13.03 2.03 -13.13
N PHE A 594 11.87 1.58 -12.65
CA PHE A 594 10.71 2.45 -12.49
C PHE A 594 10.92 3.56 -11.45
N HIS A 595 11.48 3.24 -10.28
CA HIS A 595 11.79 4.24 -9.26
C HIS A 595 12.84 5.25 -9.73
N GLU A 596 13.82 4.80 -10.52
CA GLU A 596 14.81 5.67 -11.15
C GLU A 596 14.16 6.62 -12.15
N ALA A 597 13.34 6.10 -13.06
CA ALA A 597 12.60 6.90 -14.04
C ALA A 597 11.68 7.94 -13.37
N VAL A 598 10.96 7.54 -12.31
CA VAL A 598 10.12 8.48 -11.53
C VAL A 598 10.97 9.56 -10.85
N SER A 599 12.13 9.21 -10.30
CA SER A 599 13.01 10.20 -9.65
C SER A 599 13.54 11.22 -10.65
N GLN A 600 14.01 10.77 -11.81
CA GLN A 600 14.46 11.65 -12.91
C GLN A 600 13.32 12.53 -13.42
N LEU A 601 12.12 11.98 -13.55
CA LEU A 601 10.94 12.73 -14.00
C LEU A 601 10.61 13.88 -13.04
N VAL A 602 10.65 13.66 -11.74
CA VAL A 602 10.35 14.70 -10.74
C VAL A 602 11.40 15.80 -10.75
N GLU A 603 12.69 15.45 -10.89
CA GLU A 603 13.79 16.42 -10.99
C GLU A 603 13.69 17.27 -12.27
N MET A 604 13.43 16.63 -13.42
CA MET A 604 13.28 17.34 -14.70
C MET A 604 12.03 18.23 -14.72
N GLU A 605 10.92 17.80 -14.11
CA GLU A 605 9.72 18.64 -13.96
C GLU A 605 10.04 19.92 -13.18
N GLU A 606 10.79 19.82 -12.08
CA GLU A 606 11.18 20.98 -11.28
C GLU A 606 12.07 21.94 -12.08
N GLN A 607 13.04 21.41 -12.81
CA GLN A 607 13.96 22.21 -13.62
C GLN A 607 13.23 22.92 -14.76
N VAL A 608 12.40 22.21 -15.53
CA VAL A 608 11.61 22.80 -16.62
C VAL A 608 10.68 23.90 -16.13
N LEU A 609 10.06 23.71 -14.95
CA LEU A 609 9.18 24.74 -14.37
C LEU A 609 9.97 25.96 -13.91
N GLU A 610 11.20 25.81 -13.41
CA GLU A 610 12.07 26.91 -13.01
C GLU A 610 12.56 27.68 -14.24
N ASP A 611 13.05 26.97 -15.25
CA ASP A 611 13.48 27.56 -16.52
C ASP A 611 12.33 28.29 -17.22
N HIS A 612 11.14 27.72 -17.25
CA HIS A 612 9.95 28.38 -17.83
C HIS A 612 9.60 29.69 -17.10
N ARG A 613 9.74 29.71 -15.76
CA ARG A 613 9.52 30.95 -14.99
C ARG A 613 10.59 32.01 -15.30
N ALA A 614 11.85 31.58 -15.42
CA ALA A 614 12.95 32.49 -15.78
C ALA A 614 12.73 33.08 -17.18
N VAL A 615 12.38 32.25 -18.16
CA VAL A 615 12.07 32.70 -19.53
C VAL A 615 10.85 33.61 -19.57
N PHE A 616 9.81 33.34 -18.73
CA PHE A 616 8.66 34.25 -18.63
C PHE A 616 9.06 35.61 -18.08
N GLN A 617 9.93 35.70 -17.08
CA GLN A 617 10.43 36.99 -16.57
C GLN A 617 11.29 37.70 -17.59
N GLU A 618 12.15 36.99 -18.32
CA GLU A 618 12.95 37.57 -19.40
C GLU A 618 12.10 38.08 -20.55
N SER A 619 10.99 37.37 -20.86
CA SER A 619 10.03 37.84 -21.89
C SER A 619 9.40 39.19 -21.54
N ILE A 620 9.19 39.49 -20.25
CA ILE A 620 8.69 40.81 -19.82
C ILE A 620 9.74 41.90 -20.11
N ARG A 621 11.03 41.64 -19.85
CA ARG A 621 12.11 42.56 -20.15
C ARG A 621 12.22 42.83 -21.64
N TRP A 622 12.20 41.78 -22.47
CA TRP A 622 12.22 41.95 -23.93
C TRP A 622 11.05 42.80 -24.44
N LEU A 623 9.84 42.65 -23.85
CA LEU A 623 8.71 43.52 -24.21
C LEU A 623 8.93 44.98 -23.82
N GLU A 624 9.60 45.25 -22.69
CA GLU A 624 9.99 46.57 -22.27
C GLU A 624 11.06 47.18 -23.21
N ASP A 625 12.09 46.40 -23.58
CA ASP A 625 13.15 46.80 -24.50
C ASP A 625 12.58 47.09 -25.92
N GLU A 626 11.75 46.18 -26.45
CA GLU A 626 11.08 46.39 -27.75
C GLU A 626 10.18 47.64 -27.74
N LYS A 627 9.51 47.90 -26.63
CA LYS A 627 8.69 49.10 -26.48
C LYS A 627 9.54 50.37 -26.59
N VAL A 628 10.69 50.39 -25.91
CA VAL A 628 11.63 51.49 -26.00
C VAL A 628 12.16 51.69 -27.41
N LEU A 629 12.47 50.61 -28.12
CA LEU A 629 12.89 50.63 -29.52
C LEU A 629 11.80 51.18 -30.46
N ILE A 630 10.54 50.85 -30.23
CA ILE A 630 9.41 51.38 -31.01
C ILE A 630 9.22 52.85 -30.71
N GLU A 631 9.28 53.30 -29.44
CA GLU A 631 9.21 54.70 -29.04
C GLU A 631 10.33 55.56 -29.67
N MET A 632 11.56 55.01 -29.84
CA MET A 632 12.65 55.68 -30.57
C MET A 632 12.29 55.98 -32.03
N THR A 633 11.47 55.16 -32.71
CA THR A 633 11.08 55.37 -34.10
C THR A 633 10.07 56.52 -34.28
N GLU A 634 9.48 57.05 -33.20
CA GLU A 634 8.59 58.22 -33.22
C GLU A 634 9.36 59.52 -33.31
N GLU A 635 10.70 59.54 -33.10
CA GLU A 635 11.56 60.73 -33.29
C GLU A 635 11.83 60.96 -34.78
N VAL A 636 11.88 62.23 -35.20
CA VAL A 636 11.98 62.61 -36.64
C VAL A 636 13.29 62.20 -37.28
N ASP A 637 14.40 62.11 -36.52
CA ASP A 637 15.77 61.77 -36.98
C ASP A 637 16.34 60.56 -36.23
N TYR A 638 15.56 59.46 -36.05
CA TYR A 638 16.09 58.29 -35.39
C TYR A 638 17.11 57.53 -36.24
N ASP A 639 18.10 56.89 -35.56
CA ASP A 639 19.14 56.12 -36.23
C ASP A 639 18.60 54.71 -36.60
N VAL A 640 18.37 54.53 -37.91
CA VAL A 640 17.78 53.28 -38.46
C VAL A 640 18.75 52.09 -38.29
N ASP A 641 20.05 52.29 -38.42
CA ASP A 641 21.05 51.22 -38.29
C ASP A 641 21.17 50.76 -36.81
N SER A 642 21.11 51.70 -35.88
CA SER A 642 21.09 51.38 -34.45
C SER A 642 19.79 50.64 -34.06
N TYR A 643 18.67 51.07 -34.56
CA TYR A 643 17.37 50.39 -34.35
C TYR A 643 17.42 48.95 -34.87
N ALA A 644 17.84 48.74 -36.13
CA ALA A 644 17.90 47.44 -36.74
C ALA A 644 18.85 46.49 -35.98
N THR A 645 20.02 46.97 -35.57
CA THR A 645 21.02 46.20 -34.83
C THR A 645 20.53 45.78 -33.45
N GLN A 646 19.86 46.70 -32.73
CA GLN A 646 19.30 46.36 -31.39
C GLN A 646 18.14 45.38 -31.49
N LEU A 647 17.26 45.55 -32.50
CA LEU A 647 16.16 44.62 -32.73
C LEU A 647 16.68 43.24 -33.09
N GLU A 648 17.69 43.12 -33.94
CA GLU A 648 18.33 41.83 -34.29
C GLU A 648 18.93 41.16 -33.03
N GLN A 649 19.63 41.88 -32.18
CA GLN A 649 20.17 41.35 -30.91
C GLN A 649 19.07 40.84 -29.99
N ILE A 650 17.96 41.53 -29.82
CA ILE A 650 16.83 41.08 -29.02
C ILE A 650 16.21 39.81 -29.59
N LEU A 651 16.04 39.74 -30.92
CA LEU A 651 15.50 38.57 -31.61
C LEU A 651 16.42 37.36 -31.48
N ASP A 652 17.72 37.52 -31.63
CA ASP A 652 18.70 36.45 -31.46
C ASP A 652 18.67 35.89 -30.03
N GLN A 653 18.66 36.74 -29.01
CA GLN A 653 18.52 36.33 -27.62
C GLN A 653 17.22 35.56 -27.38
N LYS A 654 16.11 36.01 -27.92
CA LYS A 654 14.81 35.34 -27.85
C LYS A 654 14.88 33.93 -28.47
N ILE A 655 15.46 33.82 -29.66
CA ILE A 655 15.61 32.54 -30.37
C ILE A 655 16.46 31.56 -29.56
N GLU A 656 17.59 32.02 -29.02
CA GLU A 656 18.49 31.19 -28.21
C GLU A 656 17.76 30.65 -26.96
N VAL A 657 17.22 31.51 -26.13
CA VAL A 657 16.58 31.16 -24.85
C VAL A 657 15.32 30.30 -25.06
N LEU A 658 14.49 30.66 -26.07
CA LEU A 658 13.29 29.86 -26.38
C LEU A 658 13.62 28.50 -26.98
N THR A 659 14.73 28.42 -27.73
CA THR A 659 15.20 27.13 -28.28
C THR A 659 15.71 26.22 -27.17
N GLU A 660 16.48 26.76 -26.22
CA GLU A 660 16.96 26.01 -25.06
C GLU A 660 15.79 25.47 -24.21
N LEU A 661 14.81 26.31 -23.90
CA LEU A 661 13.61 25.87 -23.16
C LEU A 661 12.84 24.78 -23.93
N ARG A 662 12.67 24.96 -25.25
CA ARG A 662 12.01 23.96 -26.10
C ARG A 662 12.70 22.61 -26.04
N ASP A 663 14.02 22.58 -26.09
CA ASP A 663 14.79 21.34 -26.08
C ASP A 663 14.75 20.66 -24.69
N LYS A 664 14.78 21.43 -23.60
CA LYS A 664 14.52 20.90 -22.26
C LYS A 664 13.10 20.30 -22.13
N VAL A 665 12.08 20.93 -22.71
CA VAL A 665 10.71 20.38 -22.76
C VAL A 665 10.64 19.09 -23.57
N LYS A 666 11.39 18.98 -24.69
CA LYS A 666 11.47 17.73 -25.47
C LYS A 666 12.12 16.60 -24.66
N ALA A 667 13.22 16.88 -23.96
CA ALA A 667 13.88 15.91 -23.09
C ALA A 667 12.93 15.45 -21.97
N PHE A 668 12.21 16.38 -21.34
CA PHE A 668 11.19 16.04 -20.34
C PHE A 668 10.08 15.13 -20.90
N ARG A 669 9.64 15.37 -22.13
CA ARG A 669 8.66 14.47 -22.80
C ARG A 669 9.23 13.07 -23.05
N SER A 670 10.52 12.94 -23.34
CA SER A 670 11.17 11.62 -23.45
C SER A 670 11.14 10.87 -22.14
N THR A 671 11.51 11.54 -21.04
CA THR A 671 11.47 10.95 -19.69
C THR A 671 10.04 10.52 -19.27
N LEU A 672 9.01 11.28 -19.68
CA LEU A 672 7.62 10.88 -19.49
C LEU A 672 7.27 9.56 -20.20
N GLN A 673 7.87 9.30 -21.39
CA GLN A 673 7.67 8.05 -22.11
C GLN A 673 8.45 6.89 -21.47
N GLU A 674 9.65 7.15 -20.97
CA GLU A 674 10.49 6.17 -20.27
C GLU A 674 9.81 5.69 -18.97
N GLU A 675 9.21 6.60 -18.19
CA GLU A 675 8.42 6.25 -17.00
C GLU A 675 7.25 5.33 -17.38
N GLU A 676 6.52 5.67 -18.43
CA GLU A 676 5.39 4.87 -18.88
C GLU A 676 5.80 3.47 -19.36
N GLN A 677 6.94 3.35 -20.07
CA GLN A 677 7.47 2.06 -20.49
C GLN A 677 7.95 1.23 -19.29
N ALA A 678 8.67 1.83 -18.37
CA ALA A 678 9.11 1.17 -17.14
C ALA A 678 7.92 0.66 -16.31
N SER A 679 6.85 1.45 -16.21
CA SER A 679 5.61 1.05 -15.53
C SER A 679 4.95 -0.18 -16.17
N LYS A 680 4.92 -0.27 -17.52
CA LYS A 680 4.34 -1.42 -18.23
C LYS A 680 5.11 -2.72 -18.02
N GLN A 681 6.40 -2.64 -17.68
CA GLN A 681 7.24 -3.82 -17.39
C GLN A 681 7.06 -4.37 -15.98
N ILE A 682 6.40 -3.64 -15.09
CA ILE A 682 6.12 -4.12 -13.74
C ILE A 682 4.99 -5.14 -13.80
N ASN A 683 5.33 -6.42 -13.57
CA ASN A 683 4.33 -7.46 -13.39
C ASN A 683 3.77 -7.38 -11.96
N PRO A 684 2.50 -7.01 -11.77
CA PRO A 684 1.91 -7.06 -10.44
C PRO A 684 1.94 -8.52 -9.97
N LYS A 685 2.64 -8.80 -8.88
CA LYS A 685 2.52 -10.10 -8.18
C LYS A 685 1.03 -10.26 -7.86
N ARG A 686 0.34 -11.15 -8.58
CA ARG A 686 -1.07 -11.45 -8.30
C ARG A 686 -1.17 -11.86 -6.83
N PRO A 687 -2.12 -11.29 -6.07
CA PRO A 687 -2.47 -11.84 -4.78
C PRO A 687 -2.78 -13.33 -4.98
N ARG A 688 -2.18 -14.22 -4.21
CA ARG A 688 -2.57 -15.62 -4.23
C ARG A 688 -4.05 -15.67 -3.88
N PRO A 689 -4.90 -16.31 -4.70
CA PRO A 689 -6.30 -16.46 -4.35
C PRO A 689 -6.41 -17.18 -3.00
N LEU A 690 -7.19 -16.60 -2.12
CA LEU A 690 -7.53 -17.15 -0.80
C LEU A 690 -8.32 -18.45 -0.94
#